data_43639358adedb539472f7919b56ad7f2
#
_entry.id   43639358adedb539472f7919b56ad7f2
#
_cell.length_a   1.000
_cell.length_b   1.000
_cell.length_c   1.000
_cell.angle_alpha   90.00
_cell.angle_beta   90.00
_cell.angle_gamma   90.00
#
_symmetry.space_group_name_H-M   'P 1'
#
loop_
_entity.id
_entity.type
_entity.pdbx_description
1 polymer ?
#
loop_
_entity_poly.entity_id
_entity_poly.type
_entity_poly.pdbx_seq_one_letter_code
_entity_poly.pdbx_strand_id
1 'polypeptide(L)'
;MIYPKDFEHKIGFKEIRDILKTLCLSVLGKEQIDLISFSTDHDFILSRLDEIKEFKRIEEQEDEFPLQYFYDMRPLLARLRIEKTYPEEHELMHLQRSLKAIIDVVAFLSRTESSDATSEKATFLYPTLHQLTLNINVFPHVLKRIGEMLDKFGKIRDNASPTLYNIRTELSKIEGSVSRILNGILRSIQQEGLIEKDVTPTLRDGRLVIPTPPGVKRKIRGIVHDESATGKTVFIEPAEVVEANNRIRELENEERREIIRLLTEFANTIRPGLNEMKDSYLILAQVDAIRAKSRLAKQFHAIEPVVKSQAHVDWVQAVHPLLQRSLAKQGKKVVPLDLMLSSDQHLLIISGPNAGGKSVCLKTAGLLQYMLQCGLSVPMAENSTMGIFESIMIDIGDEQSIENDLSTYSSHLLNMKMMMRHCNPKTLLLIDEFGSGTEPQIGGAMAQAMLHQFYNKKAFGVITTHYQNLKHFADSHKGVVNGAMLYDRKEMQALFQLSIGQPGSSFAIEIARKTGIPESVIQEASELVGSDYIQSDKYLQDIVRDKRYWENKRQTVHKREKDIEQVIQKYEKEIAELNQSRKDILRKAKEQAEELLKESNKKIENTIREIKLKQAEKEATRQLRSELNIFKEQVQDIDKQAQDEKIARKIEQIKQRKERHEKHKKEKGERENKAAAALRAIQKPIATEKKQLVVGDTVRIKGLSSVGTIEQIVGNNATVVVGDVRTRINLNKLEAAKEVAKTTKTVYNISKETRQAIESRKQNFRQDLDVRGLRGDEALTKVMHFIDDATLVGMPRVRILHGTGNGILRTLIRQYLNTIPAISSFKDEHVQFGGAGITVVDFD
;
A
#
# COMPACT_ATOMS: atom_id res chain seq x y z
N MET A 1 25.42 2.76 -11.41
CA MET A 1 25.18 3.79 -12.48
C MET A 1 23.71 3.79 -12.86
N ILE A 2 23.09 4.98 -12.99
CA ILE A 2 21.69 5.12 -13.44
C ILE A 2 21.70 5.82 -14.79
N TYR A 3 20.94 5.30 -15.75
CA TYR A 3 20.89 5.85 -17.11
C TYR A 3 19.48 5.72 -17.70
N PRO A 4 18.96 6.72 -18.41
CA PRO A 4 19.52 8.05 -18.73
C PRO A 4 19.45 9.04 -17.53
N LYS A 5 19.85 10.30 -17.74
CA LYS A 5 19.85 11.34 -16.69
C LYS A 5 18.43 11.66 -16.16
N ASP A 6 17.42 11.56 -17.00
CA ASP A 6 16.01 11.76 -16.68
C ASP A 6 15.29 10.49 -16.20
N PHE A 7 16.06 9.48 -15.77
CA PHE A 7 15.58 8.19 -15.29
C PHE A 7 14.43 8.30 -14.29
N GLU A 8 14.58 9.11 -13.23
CA GLU A 8 13.56 9.28 -12.18
C GLU A 8 12.21 9.76 -12.75
N HIS A 9 12.25 10.64 -13.75
CA HIS A 9 11.04 11.10 -14.43
C HIS A 9 10.41 9.99 -15.27
N LYS A 10 11.21 9.25 -16.04
CA LYS A 10 10.71 8.19 -16.94
C LYS A 10 10.03 7.04 -16.20
N ILE A 11 10.52 6.69 -14.99
CA ILE A 11 9.92 5.63 -14.16
C ILE A 11 8.84 6.13 -13.19
N GLY A 12 8.65 7.47 -13.05
CA GLY A 12 7.68 8.05 -12.12
C GLY A 12 8.18 8.21 -10.67
N PHE A 13 9.49 8.12 -10.41
CA PHE A 13 10.02 8.29 -9.06
C PHE A 13 9.95 9.75 -8.57
N LYS A 14 9.98 10.72 -9.49
CA LYS A 14 9.77 12.12 -9.16
C LYS A 14 8.42 12.34 -8.45
N GLU A 15 7.36 11.74 -8.95
CA GLU A 15 6.03 11.78 -8.35
C GLU A 15 6.00 11.11 -6.96
N ILE A 16 6.75 10.01 -6.75
CA ILE A 16 6.92 9.38 -5.43
C ILE A 16 7.61 10.35 -4.47
N ARG A 17 8.68 11.03 -4.94
CA ARG A 17 9.40 12.04 -4.16
C ARG A 17 8.49 13.22 -3.79
N ASP A 18 7.65 13.68 -4.70
CA ASP A 18 6.68 14.75 -4.44
C ASP A 18 5.62 14.32 -3.41
N ILE A 19 5.14 13.07 -3.49
CA ILE A 19 4.23 12.52 -2.47
C ILE A 19 4.92 12.49 -1.11
N LEU A 20 6.16 12.00 -1.03
CA LEU A 20 6.94 11.99 0.23
C LEU A 20 7.06 13.40 0.83
N LYS A 21 7.35 14.42 0.01
CA LYS A 21 7.43 15.82 0.46
C LYS A 21 6.11 16.32 1.05
N THR A 22 4.96 15.88 0.51
CA THR A 22 3.65 16.25 1.08
C THR A 22 3.38 15.58 2.43
N LEU A 23 4.03 14.46 2.73
CA LEU A 23 3.90 13.73 3.98
C LEU A 23 4.82 14.25 5.10
N CYS A 24 5.85 15.04 4.74
CA CYS A 24 6.74 15.70 5.70
C CYS A 24 6.02 16.84 6.44
N LEU A 25 6.33 17.03 7.73
CA LEU A 25 5.83 18.11 8.56
C LEU A 25 6.58 19.41 8.32
N SER A 26 7.86 19.33 8.00
CA SER A 26 8.78 20.47 7.97
C SER A 26 9.45 20.64 6.60
N VAL A 27 10.01 21.84 6.39
CA VAL A 27 10.89 22.13 5.23
C VAL A 27 12.15 21.28 5.29
N LEU A 28 12.71 21.10 6.49
CA LEU A 28 13.90 20.29 6.72
C LEU A 28 13.70 18.82 6.34
N GLY A 29 12.54 18.24 6.68
CA GLY A 29 12.16 16.89 6.25
C GLY A 29 12.06 16.78 4.73
N LYS A 30 11.51 17.80 4.04
CA LYS A 30 11.44 17.84 2.57
C LYS A 30 12.82 17.87 1.94
N GLU A 31 13.77 18.62 2.50
CA GLU A 31 15.15 18.65 2.04
C GLU A 31 15.83 17.28 2.20
N GLN A 32 15.54 16.53 3.28
CA GLN A 32 16.04 15.16 3.45
C GLN A 32 15.48 14.21 2.38
N ILE A 33 14.25 14.42 1.92
CA ILE A 33 13.68 13.64 0.80
C ILE A 33 14.42 13.96 -0.51
N ASP A 34 14.87 15.20 -0.73
CA ASP A 34 15.67 15.57 -1.91
C ASP A 34 17.05 14.92 -1.94
N LEU A 35 17.61 14.62 -0.77
CA LEU A 35 18.91 13.95 -0.63
C LEU A 35 18.84 12.43 -0.85
N ILE A 36 17.64 11.84 -0.98
CA ILE A 36 17.50 10.41 -1.27
C ILE A 36 18.16 10.12 -2.62
N SER A 37 19.08 9.18 -2.62
CA SER A 37 19.83 8.76 -3.80
C SER A 37 19.93 7.25 -3.88
N PHE A 38 20.17 6.75 -5.10
CA PHE A 38 20.37 5.35 -5.38
C PHE A 38 21.63 4.82 -4.69
N SER A 39 21.50 3.71 -3.95
CA SER A 39 22.62 3.04 -3.28
C SER A 39 22.79 1.62 -3.78
N THR A 40 24.02 1.14 -3.75
CA THR A 40 24.41 -0.25 -4.04
C THR A 40 24.94 -0.96 -2.79
N ASP A 41 24.95 -0.25 -1.66
CA ASP A 41 25.39 -0.76 -0.38
C ASP A 41 24.24 -1.51 0.30
N HIS A 42 24.43 -2.82 0.49
CA HIS A 42 23.44 -3.71 1.08
C HIS A 42 23.08 -3.31 2.52
N ASP A 43 24.08 -3.02 3.35
CA ASP A 43 23.87 -2.73 4.77
C ASP A 43 23.21 -1.36 4.96
N PHE A 44 23.58 -0.41 4.10
CA PHE A 44 22.91 0.89 4.06
C PHE A 44 21.40 0.75 3.71
N ILE A 45 21.10 -0.04 2.68
CA ILE A 45 19.70 -0.27 2.25
C ILE A 45 18.90 -0.93 3.37
N LEU A 46 19.45 -1.99 4.00
CA LEU A 46 18.80 -2.68 5.12
C LEU A 46 18.56 -1.75 6.30
N SER A 47 19.56 -0.97 6.69
CA SER A 47 19.41 0.02 7.78
C SER A 47 18.26 1.00 7.50
N ARG A 48 18.13 1.50 6.27
CA ARG A 48 17.03 2.41 5.88
C ARG A 48 15.66 1.72 5.89
N LEU A 49 15.59 0.45 5.52
CA LEU A 49 14.36 -0.33 5.59
C LEU A 49 13.98 -0.65 7.05
N ASP A 50 14.96 -0.97 7.89
CA ASP A 50 14.74 -1.23 9.32
C ASP A 50 14.26 0.02 10.05
N GLU A 51 14.79 1.22 9.71
CA GLU A 51 14.28 2.49 10.21
C GLU A 51 12.77 2.66 9.92
N ILE A 52 12.34 2.33 8.69
CA ILE A 52 10.93 2.42 8.31
C ILE A 52 10.11 1.37 9.06
N LYS A 53 10.62 0.15 9.19
CA LYS A 53 9.96 -0.95 9.89
C LYS A 53 9.76 -0.65 11.37
N GLU A 54 10.78 -0.12 12.05
CA GLU A 54 10.67 0.32 13.43
C GLU A 54 9.67 1.47 13.58
N PHE A 55 9.68 2.43 12.64
CA PHE A 55 8.73 3.55 12.70
C PHE A 55 7.28 3.12 12.42
N LYS A 56 7.03 2.14 11.54
CA LYS A 56 5.73 1.50 11.36
C LYS A 56 5.24 0.87 12.67
N ARG A 57 6.14 0.16 13.36
CA ARG A 57 5.83 -0.45 14.66
C ARG A 57 5.43 0.62 15.69
N ILE A 58 6.11 1.77 15.71
CA ILE A 58 5.72 2.91 16.56
C ILE A 58 4.30 3.38 16.22
N GLU A 59 3.99 3.62 14.95
CA GLU A 59 2.65 4.10 14.52
C GLU A 59 1.52 3.08 14.77
N GLU A 60 1.83 1.79 14.98
CA GLU A 60 0.86 0.73 15.27
C GLU A 60 0.69 0.45 16.75
N GLN A 61 1.72 0.63 17.56
CA GLN A 61 1.75 0.23 18.98
C GLN A 61 1.66 1.39 19.95
N GLU A 62 2.03 2.60 19.52
CA GLU A 62 2.06 3.79 20.37
C GLU A 62 0.98 4.79 19.92
N ASP A 63 0.27 5.37 20.87
CA ASP A 63 -0.80 6.32 20.56
C ASP A 63 -0.27 7.66 20.04
N GLU A 64 0.89 8.13 20.50
CA GLU A 64 1.51 9.37 20.06
C GLU A 64 3.05 9.29 20.03
N PHE A 65 3.63 9.49 18.85
CA PHE A 65 5.05 9.77 18.69
C PHE A 65 5.31 11.27 18.94
N PRO A 66 6.32 11.67 19.76
CA PRO A 66 6.50 13.07 20.19
C PRO A 66 7.12 13.98 19.11
N LEU A 67 6.74 13.83 17.86
CA LEU A 67 7.14 14.71 16.77
C LEU A 67 5.95 15.55 16.29
N GLN A 68 5.88 16.78 16.78
CA GLN A 68 4.95 17.80 16.30
C GLN A 68 5.62 18.68 15.24
N TYR A 69 4.86 19.66 14.70
CA TYR A 69 5.44 20.66 13.81
C TYR A 69 6.57 21.42 14.50
N PHE A 70 7.73 21.48 13.87
CA PHE A 70 8.89 22.23 14.32
C PHE A 70 9.32 23.24 13.26
N TYR A 71 9.99 24.29 13.69
CA TYR A 71 10.36 25.41 12.84
C TYR A 71 11.81 25.28 12.36
N ASP A 72 12.10 25.80 11.17
CA ASP A 72 13.48 25.89 10.71
C ASP A 72 14.22 27.03 11.42
N MET A 73 15.04 26.65 12.37
CA MET A 73 15.83 27.60 13.15
C MET A 73 17.22 27.86 12.58
N ARG A 74 17.59 27.26 11.45
CA ARG A 74 18.91 27.49 10.83
C ARG A 74 19.19 28.97 10.52
N PRO A 75 18.24 29.76 9.99
CA PRO A 75 18.45 31.19 9.76
C PRO A 75 18.71 31.95 11.07
N LEU A 76 17.96 31.67 12.13
CA LEU A 76 18.18 32.24 13.45
C LEU A 76 19.56 31.86 14.00
N LEU A 77 19.90 30.56 14.03
CA LEU A 77 21.18 30.07 14.56
C LEU A 77 22.37 30.66 13.77
N ALA A 78 22.23 30.85 12.43
CA ALA A 78 23.24 31.52 11.63
C ALA A 78 23.38 33.00 11.98
N ARG A 79 22.27 33.72 12.23
CA ARG A 79 22.28 35.14 12.61
C ARG A 79 22.90 35.33 14.00
N LEU A 80 22.59 34.42 14.97
CA LEU A 80 23.11 34.50 16.33
C LEU A 80 24.64 34.28 16.45
N ARG A 81 25.31 33.82 15.39
CA ARG A 81 26.80 33.79 15.34
C ARG A 81 27.43 35.15 15.39
N ILE A 82 26.70 36.17 14.90
CA ILE A 82 27.18 37.57 14.89
C ILE A 82 26.97 38.13 16.29
N GLU A 83 27.99 38.75 16.83
CA GLU A 83 27.93 39.45 18.13
C GLU A 83 26.85 40.55 18.14
N LYS A 84 26.25 40.76 19.33
CA LYS A 84 25.17 41.75 19.53
C LYS A 84 23.85 41.47 18.80
N THR A 85 23.75 40.35 18.10
CA THR A 85 22.45 39.88 17.60
C THR A 85 21.67 39.13 18.67
N TYR A 86 20.36 39.19 18.62
CA TYR A 86 19.45 38.53 19.57
C TYR A 86 18.26 37.94 18.83
N PRO A 87 17.58 36.87 19.38
CA PRO A 87 16.35 36.34 18.85
C PRO A 87 15.19 37.25 19.17
N GLU A 88 14.16 37.27 18.31
CA GLU A 88 12.87 37.87 18.65
C GLU A 88 12.04 36.92 19.54
N GLU A 89 11.02 37.46 20.24
CA GLU A 89 10.19 36.67 21.16
C GLU A 89 9.56 35.44 20.48
N HIS A 90 9.03 35.63 19.28
CA HIS A 90 8.42 34.51 18.51
C HIS A 90 9.46 33.47 18.07
N GLU A 91 10.68 33.91 17.71
CA GLU A 91 11.79 32.99 17.36
C GLU A 91 12.24 32.19 18.57
N LEU A 92 12.25 32.83 19.75
CA LEU A 92 12.63 32.18 21.01
C LEU A 92 11.58 31.09 21.37
N MET A 93 10.29 31.34 21.17
CA MET A 93 9.23 30.36 21.33
C MET A 93 9.36 29.21 20.33
N HIS A 94 9.70 29.48 19.07
CA HIS A 94 9.94 28.47 18.06
C HIS A 94 11.16 27.60 18.42
N LEU A 95 12.22 28.22 18.90
CA LEU A 95 13.41 27.52 19.39
C LEU A 95 13.07 26.61 20.58
N GLN A 96 12.28 27.11 21.53
CA GLN A 96 11.82 26.34 22.69
C GLN A 96 11.08 25.06 22.26
N ARG A 97 10.09 25.19 21.34
CA ARG A 97 9.30 24.06 20.85
C ARG A 97 10.17 23.03 20.14
N SER A 98 11.09 23.49 19.31
CA SER A 98 11.98 22.60 18.57
C SER A 98 12.99 21.90 19.47
N LEU A 99 13.60 22.58 20.44
CA LEU A 99 14.51 21.95 21.43
C LEU A 99 13.76 20.94 22.30
N LYS A 100 12.53 21.27 22.70
CA LYS A 100 11.68 20.31 23.42
C LYS A 100 11.40 19.07 22.57
N ALA A 101 11.04 19.24 21.29
CA ALA A 101 10.83 18.11 20.38
C ALA A 101 12.08 17.23 20.25
N ILE A 102 13.28 17.81 20.18
CA ILE A 102 14.54 17.04 20.16
C ILE A 102 14.68 16.20 21.45
N ILE A 103 14.47 16.81 22.61
CA ILE A 103 14.58 16.10 23.90
C ILE A 103 13.55 14.98 23.97
N ASP A 104 12.30 15.25 23.63
CA ASP A 104 11.21 14.27 23.70
C ASP A 104 11.44 13.10 22.72
N VAL A 105 11.91 13.38 21.49
CA VAL A 105 12.26 12.34 20.49
C VAL A 105 13.45 11.50 20.95
N VAL A 106 14.52 12.12 21.46
CA VAL A 106 15.69 11.37 21.95
C VAL A 106 15.30 10.49 23.14
N ALA A 107 14.52 11.01 24.08
CA ALA A 107 14.02 10.23 25.22
C ALA A 107 13.12 9.07 24.80
N PHE A 108 12.25 9.29 23.81
CA PHE A 108 11.37 8.24 23.27
C PHE A 108 12.17 7.11 22.62
N LEU A 109 13.12 7.44 21.74
CA LEU A 109 13.92 6.46 21.00
C LEU A 109 14.98 5.75 21.90
N SER A 110 15.28 6.30 23.08
CA SER A 110 16.17 5.70 24.07
C SER A 110 15.45 4.77 25.07
N ARG A 111 14.16 4.47 24.87
CA ARG A 111 13.40 3.53 25.69
C ARG A 111 13.96 2.11 25.54
N THR A 112 14.11 1.42 26.68
CA THR A 112 14.56 0.02 26.73
C THR A 112 13.38 -0.91 27.02
N GLU A 113 13.43 -2.13 26.48
CA GLU A 113 12.53 -3.20 26.93
C GLU A 113 12.84 -3.48 28.41
N SER A 114 11.80 -3.47 29.25
CA SER A 114 11.92 -3.91 30.64
C SER A 114 12.13 -5.43 30.65
N SER A 115 13.35 -5.88 30.45
CA SER A 115 13.73 -7.27 30.67
C SER A 115 14.20 -7.44 32.11
N ASP A 116 13.79 -8.54 32.73
CA ASP A 116 14.16 -9.01 34.05
C ASP A 116 15.65 -8.76 34.35
N ALA A 117 15.92 -8.35 35.58
CA ALA A 117 17.18 -7.85 36.16
C ALA A 117 18.44 -8.74 36.01
N THR A 118 18.50 -9.63 34.99
CA THR A 118 19.59 -10.59 34.82
C THR A 118 20.39 -10.48 33.54
N SER A 119 20.04 -9.54 32.62
CA SER A 119 20.77 -9.36 31.38
C SER A 119 21.59 -8.09 31.41
N GLU A 120 22.93 -8.20 31.34
CA GLU A 120 23.89 -7.08 31.36
C GLU A 120 23.83 -6.14 30.14
N LYS A 121 22.95 -6.37 29.16
CA LYS A 121 22.78 -5.49 28.01
C LYS A 121 21.33 -5.05 27.90
N ALA A 122 21.11 -3.76 28.13
CA ALA A 122 19.84 -3.11 27.89
C ALA A 122 19.55 -3.21 26.36
N THR A 123 18.47 -3.92 25.98
CA THR A 123 17.98 -3.96 24.61
C THR A 123 17.05 -2.78 24.39
N PHE A 124 17.39 -1.93 23.41
CA PHE A 124 16.52 -0.81 23.04
C PHE A 124 15.29 -1.32 22.31
N LEU A 125 14.15 -0.66 22.54
CA LEU A 125 12.89 -1.01 21.90
C LEU A 125 12.94 -0.77 20.39
N TYR A 126 13.70 0.24 19.95
CA TYR A 126 13.90 0.66 18.56
C TYR A 126 15.40 0.85 18.28
N PRO A 127 16.17 -0.25 18.12
CA PRO A 127 17.64 -0.19 18.09
C PRO A 127 18.18 0.60 16.90
N THR A 128 17.54 0.51 15.71
CA THR A 128 17.99 1.21 14.50
C THR A 128 17.72 2.71 14.60
N LEU A 129 16.54 3.12 15.05
CA LEU A 129 16.22 4.53 15.28
C LEU A 129 17.02 5.12 16.45
N HIS A 130 17.32 4.32 17.48
CA HIS A 130 18.18 4.76 18.57
C HIS A 130 19.59 5.13 18.11
N GLN A 131 20.16 4.47 17.10
CA GLN A 131 21.46 4.81 16.53
C GLN A 131 21.52 6.27 16.03
N LEU A 132 20.41 6.82 15.56
CA LEU A 132 20.32 8.22 15.13
C LEU A 132 20.51 9.20 16.29
N THR A 133 20.28 8.76 17.54
CA THR A 133 20.36 9.61 18.74
C THR A 133 21.75 9.63 19.39
N LEU A 134 22.65 8.68 19.06
CA LEU A 134 23.91 8.47 19.76
C LEU A 134 24.83 9.69 19.79
N ASN A 135 24.82 10.53 18.75
CA ASN A 135 25.68 11.70 18.63
C ASN A 135 24.90 13.03 18.77
N ILE A 136 23.72 12.98 19.38
CA ILE A 136 22.86 14.16 19.50
C ILE A 136 23.04 14.80 20.88
N ASN A 137 23.43 16.07 20.88
CA ASN A 137 23.48 16.87 22.10
C ASN A 137 22.09 17.45 22.39
N VAL A 138 21.61 17.24 23.59
CA VAL A 138 20.38 17.84 24.10
C VAL A 138 20.70 19.05 25.01
N PHE A 139 19.86 20.07 24.96
CA PHE A 139 20.10 21.36 25.63
C PHE A 139 19.01 21.66 26.68
N PRO A 140 18.88 20.85 27.77
CA PRO A 140 17.84 21.03 28.78
C PRO A 140 17.97 22.33 29.54
N HIS A 141 19.23 22.81 29.75
CA HIS A 141 19.53 24.08 30.42
C HIS A 141 19.02 25.27 29.59
N VAL A 142 19.16 25.23 28.24
CA VAL A 142 18.64 26.28 27.34
C VAL A 142 17.12 26.29 27.39
N LEU A 143 16.49 25.09 27.29
CA LEU A 143 15.05 24.97 27.39
C LEU A 143 14.48 25.51 28.71
N LYS A 144 15.15 25.21 29.85
CA LYS A 144 14.79 25.76 31.16
C LYS A 144 14.89 27.29 31.17
N ARG A 145 15.99 27.84 30.66
CA ARG A 145 16.21 29.29 30.62
C ARG A 145 15.16 30.02 29.77
N ILE A 146 14.80 29.47 28.58
CA ILE A 146 13.71 30.00 27.77
C ILE A 146 12.38 29.95 28.55
N GLY A 147 12.09 28.86 29.24
CA GLY A 147 10.87 28.70 30.05
C GLY A 147 10.78 29.68 31.24
N GLU A 148 11.94 30.12 31.78
CA GLU A 148 11.98 31.19 32.77
C GLU A 148 11.72 32.56 32.17
N MET A 149 12.14 32.78 30.92
CA MET A 149 11.97 34.05 30.21
C MET A 149 10.60 34.23 29.55
N LEU A 150 10.02 33.15 28.94
CA LEU A 150 8.77 33.23 28.22
C LEU A 150 7.56 32.75 29.04
N ASP A 151 6.43 33.37 28.83
CA ASP A 151 5.13 32.87 29.28
C ASP A 151 4.55 31.85 28.27
N LYS A 152 3.37 31.32 28.57
CA LYS A 152 2.66 30.35 27.71
C LYS A 152 2.19 30.93 26.35
N PHE A 153 2.16 32.26 26.21
CA PHE A 153 1.79 32.97 24.98
C PHE A 153 2.99 33.38 24.15
N GLY A 154 4.22 33.12 24.64
CA GLY A 154 5.47 33.46 23.94
C GLY A 154 5.94 34.89 24.19
N LYS A 155 5.41 35.58 25.18
CA LYS A 155 5.87 36.91 25.63
C LYS A 155 6.85 36.80 26.78
N ILE A 156 7.77 37.77 26.86
CA ILE A 156 8.70 37.85 27.98
C ILE A 156 7.91 38.08 29.28
N ARG A 157 8.17 37.22 30.29
CA ARG A 157 7.50 37.27 31.58
C ARG A 157 7.90 38.53 32.35
N ASP A 158 6.99 39.04 33.19
CA ASP A 158 7.27 40.22 34.03
C ASP A 158 8.44 39.97 34.99
N ASN A 159 8.59 38.76 35.49
CA ASN A 159 9.64 38.36 36.41
C ASN A 159 10.88 37.79 35.70
N ALA A 160 11.05 38.00 34.40
CA ALA A 160 12.26 37.57 33.67
C ALA A 160 13.53 38.29 34.16
N SER A 161 13.37 39.54 34.66
CA SER A 161 14.35 40.20 35.48
C SER A 161 13.70 41.10 36.54
N PRO A 162 14.40 41.40 37.65
CA PRO A 162 13.90 42.34 38.65
C PRO A 162 13.67 43.73 38.08
N THR A 163 14.51 44.18 37.15
CA THR A 163 14.39 45.48 36.49
C THR A 163 13.11 45.54 35.64
N LEU A 164 12.83 44.52 34.81
CA LEU A 164 11.61 44.45 34.00
C LEU A 164 10.35 44.42 34.84
N TYR A 165 10.38 43.70 35.98
CA TYR A 165 9.25 43.64 36.89
C TYR A 165 8.94 45.03 37.46
N ASN A 166 9.97 45.80 37.90
CA ASN A 166 9.80 47.15 38.42
C ASN A 166 9.24 48.10 37.34
N ILE A 167 9.81 48.09 36.14
CA ILE A 167 9.36 48.93 35.02
C ILE A 167 7.87 48.63 34.68
N ARG A 168 7.47 47.36 34.51
CA ARG A 168 6.06 46.98 34.22
C ARG A 168 5.10 47.36 35.38
N THR A 169 5.58 47.19 36.63
CA THR A 169 4.78 47.59 37.78
C THR A 169 4.56 49.08 37.84
N GLU A 170 5.59 49.90 37.54
CA GLU A 170 5.47 51.36 37.47
C GLU A 170 4.60 51.78 36.29
N LEU A 171 4.76 51.20 35.13
CA LEU A 171 3.99 51.42 33.90
C LEU A 171 2.49 51.17 34.15
N SER A 172 2.14 49.99 34.71
CA SER A 172 0.75 49.68 35.05
C SER A 172 0.14 50.64 36.12
N LYS A 173 0.93 51.13 37.07
CA LYS A 173 0.46 52.11 38.05
C LYS A 173 0.14 53.44 37.39
N ILE A 174 1.00 53.91 36.48
CA ILE A 174 0.84 55.18 35.77
C ILE A 174 -0.35 55.10 34.80
N GLU A 175 -0.42 54.03 33.97
CA GLU A 175 -1.53 53.79 33.08
C GLU A 175 -2.88 53.78 33.82
N GLY A 176 -2.98 53.06 34.95
CA GLY A 176 -4.15 53.02 35.82
C GLY A 176 -4.44 54.37 36.48
N SER A 177 -3.47 55.29 36.57
CA SER A 177 -3.65 56.65 37.14
C SER A 177 -4.15 57.68 36.12
N VAL A 178 -3.78 57.55 34.83
CA VAL A 178 -4.14 58.51 33.78
C VAL A 178 -5.65 58.80 33.73
N SER A 179 -6.48 57.80 33.72
CA SER A 179 -7.94 57.93 33.71
C SER A 179 -8.46 58.59 34.99
N ARG A 180 -7.84 58.33 36.14
CA ARG A 180 -8.20 58.99 37.44
C ARG A 180 -7.80 60.45 37.44
N ILE A 181 -6.60 60.79 37.01
CA ILE A 181 -6.11 62.14 36.85
C ILE A 181 -7.03 62.93 35.94
N LEU A 182 -7.30 62.41 34.73
CA LEU A 182 -8.17 63.05 33.77
C LEU A 182 -9.57 63.28 34.28
N ASN A 183 -10.19 62.25 34.92
CA ASN A 183 -11.51 62.39 35.53
C ASN A 183 -11.51 63.33 36.76
N GLY A 184 -10.38 63.40 37.51
CA GLY A 184 -10.20 64.38 38.59
C GLY A 184 -10.20 65.80 38.05
N ILE A 185 -9.42 66.05 37.04
CA ILE A 185 -9.34 67.34 36.34
C ILE A 185 -10.72 67.72 35.72
N LEU A 186 -11.35 66.77 35.04
CA LEU A 186 -12.66 67.01 34.46
C LEU A 186 -13.70 67.43 35.52
N ARG A 187 -13.74 66.73 36.66
CA ARG A 187 -14.65 67.08 37.78
C ARG A 187 -14.34 68.45 38.36
N SER A 188 -13.04 68.84 38.55
CA SER A 188 -12.67 70.13 39.03
C SER A 188 -13.20 71.28 38.12
N ILE A 189 -12.97 71.04 36.75
CA ILE A 189 -13.41 72.03 35.73
C ILE A 189 -14.95 72.10 35.63
N GLN A 190 -15.64 71.00 35.86
CA GLN A 190 -17.09 70.92 35.89
C GLN A 190 -17.67 71.64 37.15
N GLN A 191 -16.99 71.45 38.28
CA GLN A 191 -17.37 72.18 39.54
C GLN A 191 -17.18 73.67 39.44
N GLU A 192 -16.15 74.12 38.71
CA GLU A 192 -15.88 75.56 38.43
C GLU A 192 -16.88 76.12 37.41
N GLY A 193 -17.81 75.32 36.86
CA GLY A 193 -18.77 75.72 35.86
C GLY A 193 -18.18 76.07 34.49
N LEU A 194 -17.02 75.66 34.20
CA LEU A 194 -16.28 75.92 32.92
C LEU A 194 -16.68 75.03 31.79
N ILE A 195 -17.20 73.87 32.11
CA ILE A 195 -17.65 72.81 31.18
C ILE A 195 -18.97 72.23 31.71
N GLU A 196 -19.88 71.83 30.81
CA GLU A 196 -21.12 71.15 31.12
C GLU A 196 -20.86 69.79 31.84
N LYS A 197 -21.84 69.43 32.72
CA LYS A 197 -21.68 68.20 33.57
C LYS A 197 -21.72 66.83 32.77
N ASP A 198 -22.22 66.85 31.55
CA ASP A 198 -22.39 65.71 30.65
C ASP A 198 -21.16 65.46 29.75
N VAL A 199 -20.19 66.39 29.74
CA VAL A 199 -18.95 66.24 28.99
C VAL A 199 -18.14 65.09 29.56
N THR A 200 -17.73 64.13 28.68
CA THR A 200 -16.88 63.00 29.00
C THR A 200 -15.56 63.05 28.21
N PRO A 201 -14.46 62.51 28.75
CA PRO A 201 -13.23 62.39 27.99
C PRO A 201 -13.42 61.62 26.68
N THR A 202 -12.78 62.03 25.62
CA THR A 202 -12.79 61.37 24.31
C THR A 202 -11.38 61.01 23.85
N LEU A 203 -11.30 60.04 22.97
CA LEU A 203 -10.00 59.62 22.38
C LEU A 203 -9.80 60.36 21.04
N ARG A 204 -8.70 61.09 20.92
CA ARG A 204 -8.26 61.73 19.67
C ARG A 204 -6.80 61.38 19.40
N ASP A 205 -6.51 60.85 18.23
CA ASP A 205 -5.15 60.41 17.81
C ASP A 205 -4.46 59.53 18.86
N GLY A 206 -5.24 58.62 19.50
CA GLY A 206 -4.74 57.73 20.55
C GLY A 206 -4.52 58.35 21.91
N ARG A 207 -4.96 59.65 22.11
CA ARG A 207 -4.80 60.40 23.38
C ARG A 207 -6.17 60.71 24.01
N LEU A 208 -6.20 60.58 25.33
CA LEU A 208 -7.39 60.98 26.09
C LEU A 208 -7.40 62.50 26.26
N VAL A 209 -8.40 63.12 25.71
CA VAL A 209 -8.60 64.59 25.72
C VAL A 209 -9.94 64.98 26.28
N ILE A 210 -9.99 66.21 26.83
CA ILE A 210 -11.24 66.81 27.32
C ILE A 210 -11.78 67.75 26.23
N PRO A 211 -12.97 67.49 25.70
CA PRO A 211 -13.63 68.43 24.79
C PRO A 211 -14.10 69.67 25.56
N THR A 212 -13.65 70.84 25.17
CA THR A 212 -13.92 72.13 25.88
C THR A 212 -14.33 73.22 24.92
N PRO A 213 -15.16 74.18 25.33
CA PRO A 213 -15.42 75.37 24.54
C PRO A 213 -14.15 76.21 24.37
N PRO A 214 -13.94 76.91 23.25
CA PRO A 214 -12.72 77.67 22.94
C PRO A 214 -12.40 78.70 24.01
N GLY A 215 -13.35 79.30 24.67
CA GLY A 215 -13.21 80.33 25.75
C GLY A 215 -12.54 79.76 27.01
N VAL A 216 -12.57 78.42 27.23
CA VAL A 216 -12.01 77.78 28.40
C VAL A 216 -10.52 77.36 28.17
N LYS A 217 -10.06 77.36 26.92
CA LYS A 217 -8.72 76.92 26.47
C LYS A 217 -7.59 77.48 27.33
N ARG A 218 -7.67 78.76 27.80
CA ARG A 218 -6.66 79.42 28.63
C ARG A 218 -6.71 79.05 30.07
N LYS A 219 -7.78 78.43 30.55
CA LYS A 219 -7.94 78.09 31.97
C LYS A 219 -7.44 76.67 32.25
N ILE A 220 -7.39 75.84 31.23
CA ILE A 220 -6.87 74.42 31.36
C ILE A 220 -5.43 74.42 30.85
N ARG A 221 -4.47 74.18 31.76
CA ARG A 221 -3.07 73.98 31.38
C ARG A 221 -2.96 72.66 30.64
N GLY A 222 -2.51 72.66 29.36
CA GLY A 222 -2.41 71.47 28.55
C GLY A 222 -2.08 71.77 27.09
N ILE A 223 -2.05 70.66 26.27
CA ILE A 223 -1.81 70.71 24.82
C ILE A 223 -3.12 70.56 24.08
N VAL A 224 -3.37 71.46 23.10
CA VAL A 224 -4.51 71.36 22.19
C VAL A 224 -4.09 70.41 21.05
N HIS A 225 -4.84 69.36 20.89
CA HIS A 225 -4.55 68.37 19.83
C HIS A 225 -5.42 68.58 18.60
N ASP A 226 -6.68 68.99 18.78
CA ASP A 226 -7.60 69.14 17.66
C ASP A 226 -8.68 70.24 17.99
N GLU A 227 -9.32 70.73 16.95
CA GLU A 227 -10.48 71.60 17.03
C GLU A 227 -11.61 71.03 16.16
N SER A 228 -12.85 71.11 16.64
CA SER A 228 -13.98 70.63 15.85
C SER A 228 -14.10 71.42 14.54
N ALA A 229 -14.60 70.79 13.47
CA ALA A 229 -14.79 71.46 12.15
C ALA A 229 -15.58 72.77 12.21
N THR A 230 -16.38 72.99 13.25
CA THR A 230 -17.17 74.18 13.50
C THR A 230 -16.43 75.18 14.39
N GLY A 231 -15.26 74.88 14.90
CA GLY A 231 -14.50 75.68 15.87
C GLY A 231 -15.16 75.85 17.22
N LYS A 232 -16.29 75.15 17.52
CA LYS A 232 -17.03 75.28 18.77
C LYS A 232 -16.47 74.40 19.91
N THR A 233 -15.60 73.40 19.61
CA THR A 233 -15.03 72.51 20.61
C THR A 233 -13.54 72.35 20.33
N VAL A 234 -12.74 72.46 21.37
CA VAL A 234 -11.29 72.27 21.38
C VAL A 234 -10.98 71.06 22.23
N PHE A 235 -10.15 70.20 21.75
CA PHE A 235 -9.72 68.95 22.43
C PHE A 235 -8.39 69.18 23.14
N ILE A 236 -8.44 69.27 24.46
CA ILE A 236 -7.25 69.57 25.29
C ILE A 236 -6.80 68.31 26.05
N GLU A 237 -5.53 68.01 25.95
CA GLU A 237 -4.85 67.05 26.85
C GLU A 237 -4.27 67.89 28.02
N PRO A 238 -4.72 67.71 29.25
CA PRO A 238 -4.20 68.40 30.40
C PRO A 238 -2.70 68.14 30.64
N ALA A 239 -1.98 69.13 31.22
CA ALA A 239 -0.52 69.01 31.43
C ALA A 239 -0.12 67.77 32.23
N GLU A 240 -0.87 67.44 33.31
CA GLU A 240 -0.62 66.26 34.13
C GLU A 240 -0.82 64.93 33.38
N VAL A 241 -1.74 64.94 32.38
CA VAL A 241 -1.95 63.77 31.50
C VAL A 241 -0.79 63.69 30.52
N VAL A 242 -0.35 64.82 29.95
CA VAL A 242 0.83 64.86 29.09
C VAL A 242 2.10 64.36 29.81
N GLU A 243 2.32 64.76 31.04
CA GLU A 243 3.45 64.27 31.83
C GLU A 243 3.35 62.71 32.08
N ALA A 244 2.15 62.26 32.45
CA ALA A 244 1.92 60.84 32.65
C ALA A 244 2.17 60.02 31.36
N ASN A 245 1.65 60.48 30.24
CA ASN A 245 1.85 59.85 28.91
C ASN A 245 3.34 59.88 28.49
N ASN A 246 4.05 60.97 28.76
CA ASN A 246 5.50 61.00 28.50
C ASN A 246 6.26 60.01 29.36
N ARG A 247 5.91 59.87 30.64
CA ARG A 247 6.49 58.86 31.51
C ARG A 247 6.16 57.43 31.10
N ILE A 248 4.95 57.17 30.61
CA ILE A 248 4.58 55.89 30.01
C ILE A 248 5.52 55.56 28.84
N ARG A 249 5.72 56.51 27.89
CA ARG A 249 6.65 56.33 26.77
C ARG A 249 8.09 56.08 27.18
N GLU A 250 8.56 56.82 28.20
CA GLU A 250 9.91 56.59 28.75
C GLU A 250 10.05 55.12 29.28
N LEU A 251 9.05 54.68 30.09
CA LEU A 251 8.99 53.35 30.63
C LEU A 251 8.86 52.27 29.55
N GLU A 252 8.06 52.47 28.52
CA GLU A 252 7.96 51.58 27.34
C GLU A 252 9.31 51.45 26.61
N ASN A 253 10.03 52.55 26.48
CA ASN A 253 11.41 52.56 25.91
C ASN A 253 12.41 51.88 26.82
N GLU A 254 12.29 52.02 28.15
CA GLU A 254 13.08 51.32 29.12
C GLU A 254 12.79 49.83 29.11
N GLU A 255 11.54 49.46 29.06
CA GLU A 255 11.07 48.07 28.92
C GLU A 255 11.70 47.43 27.67
N ARG A 256 11.54 48.08 26.51
CA ARG A 256 12.10 47.57 25.26
C ARG A 256 13.62 47.37 25.33
N ARG A 257 14.34 48.32 25.95
CA ARG A 257 15.80 48.23 26.15
C ARG A 257 16.15 47.03 27.06
N GLU A 258 15.40 46.83 28.15
CA GLU A 258 15.63 45.73 29.08
C GLU A 258 15.33 44.38 28.42
N ILE A 259 14.27 44.26 27.63
CA ILE A 259 13.95 43.07 26.85
C ILE A 259 15.10 42.74 25.88
N ILE A 260 15.60 43.73 25.13
CA ILE A 260 16.74 43.54 24.21
C ILE A 260 18.00 43.11 24.98
N ARG A 261 18.25 43.67 26.16
CA ARG A 261 19.36 43.25 27.01
C ARG A 261 19.25 41.77 27.41
N LEU A 262 18.07 41.35 27.87
CA LEU A 262 17.80 39.96 28.26
C LEU A 262 17.97 38.98 27.09
N LEU A 263 17.42 39.33 25.92
CA LEU A 263 17.53 38.52 24.71
C LEU A 263 18.99 38.43 24.22
N THR A 264 19.74 39.54 24.32
CA THR A 264 21.16 39.57 23.97
C THR A 264 22.02 38.75 24.93
N GLU A 265 21.75 38.82 26.24
CA GLU A 265 22.39 37.99 27.25
C GLU A 265 22.12 36.51 27.00
N PHE A 266 20.87 36.14 26.74
CA PHE A 266 20.51 34.78 26.34
C PHE A 266 21.26 34.32 25.08
N ALA A 267 21.31 35.16 24.02
CA ALA A 267 22.04 34.86 22.81
C ALA A 267 23.54 34.59 23.07
N ASN A 268 24.15 35.39 23.97
CA ASN A 268 25.56 35.22 24.36
C ASN A 268 25.79 33.88 25.07
N THR A 269 24.82 33.43 25.90
CA THR A 269 24.89 32.15 26.62
C THR A 269 24.87 30.96 25.67
N ILE A 270 24.06 31.01 24.61
CA ILE A 270 23.91 29.88 23.67
C ILE A 270 24.93 29.90 22.54
N ARG A 271 25.59 31.03 22.29
CA ARG A 271 26.50 31.22 21.14
C ARG A 271 27.61 30.17 21.04
N PRO A 272 28.25 29.70 22.14
CA PRO A 272 29.28 28.67 22.05
C PRO A 272 28.77 27.33 21.51
N GLY A 273 27.49 26.98 21.76
CA GLY A 273 26.87 25.72 21.39
C GLY A 273 26.06 25.76 20.10
N LEU A 274 26.07 26.83 19.29
CA LEU A 274 25.23 26.98 18.11
C LEU A 274 25.50 25.94 17.02
N ASN A 275 26.74 25.46 16.86
CA ASN A 275 27.06 24.41 15.90
C ASN A 275 26.47 23.06 16.31
N GLU A 276 26.68 22.67 17.58
CA GLU A 276 26.12 21.44 18.14
C GLU A 276 24.58 21.47 18.12
N MET A 277 23.99 22.64 18.39
CA MET A 277 22.55 22.85 18.31
C MET A 277 22.03 22.68 16.89
N LYS A 278 22.75 23.19 15.87
CA LYS A 278 22.44 22.99 14.46
C LYS A 278 22.50 21.52 14.06
N ASP A 279 23.54 20.80 14.51
CA ASP A 279 23.69 19.37 14.23
C ASP A 279 22.57 18.54 14.89
N SER A 280 22.15 18.92 16.10
CA SER A 280 21.01 18.28 16.77
C SER A 280 19.67 18.48 16.06
N TYR A 281 19.53 19.56 15.28
CA TYR A 281 18.35 19.77 14.44
C TYR A 281 18.22 18.76 13.29
N LEU A 282 19.32 18.17 12.84
CA LEU A 282 19.30 17.17 11.76
C LEU A 282 18.50 15.93 12.15
N ILE A 283 18.46 15.57 13.44
CA ILE A 283 17.64 14.42 13.87
C ILE A 283 16.15 14.65 13.59
N LEU A 284 15.63 15.85 13.86
CA LEU A 284 14.22 16.14 13.57
C LEU A 284 13.90 16.03 12.07
N ALA A 285 14.83 16.49 11.22
CA ALA A 285 14.70 16.35 9.79
C ALA A 285 14.72 14.88 9.33
N GLN A 286 15.64 14.08 9.87
CA GLN A 286 15.76 12.66 9.56
C GLN A 286 14.54 11.89 10.03
N VAL A 287 14.08 12.10 11.26
CA VAL A 287 12.90 11.44 11.81
C VAL A 287 11.63 11.84 11.06
N ASP A 288 11.49 13.11 10.65
CA ASP A 288 10.36 13.56 9.82
C ASP A 288 10.36 12.87 8.45
N ALA A 289 11.55 12.71 7.82
CA ALA A 289 11.69 11.99 6.57
C ALA A 289 11.38 10.48 6.72
N ILE A 290 11.84 9.83 7.81
CA ILE A 290 11.54 8.42 8.11
C ILE A 290 10.03 8.25 8.34
N ARG A 291 9.40 9.14 9.09
CA ARG A 291 7.96 9.18 9.29
C ARG A 291 7.20 9.32 7.96
N ALA A 292 7.67 10.20 7.08
CA ALA A 292 7.07 10.36 5.75
C ALA A 292 7.19 9.07 4.92
N LYS A 293 8.33 8.37 4.97
CA LYS A 293 8.55 7.06 4.32
C LYS A 293 7.63 5.98 4.90
N SER A 294 7.46 5.90 6.23
CA SER A 294 6.53 4.99 6.91
C SER A 294 5.09 5.22 6.43
N ARG A 295 4.64 6.46 6.39
CA ARG A 295 3.31 6.82 5.90
C ARG A 295 3.10 6.51 4.42
N LEU A 296 4.12 6.73 3.58
CA LEU A 296 4.10 6.31 2.18
C LEU A 296 3.93 4.79 2.08
N ALA A 297 4.70 4.04 2.88
CA ALA A 297 4.63 2.58 2.91
C ALA A 297 3.23 2.10 3.32
N LYS A 298 2.62 2.71 4.34
CA LYS A 298 1.25 2.43 4.78
C LYS A 298 0.21 2.75 3.70
N GLN A 299 0.36 3.90 3.02
CA GLN A 299 -0.56 4.33 1.95
C GLN A 299 -0.59 3.33 0.77
N PHE A 300 0.55 2.75 0.42
CA PHE A 300 0.68 1.82 -0.70
C PHE A 300 0.72 0.34 -0.28
N HIS A 301 0.48 0.02 1.00
CA HIS A 301 0.64 -1.33 1.56
C HIS A 301 2.00 -1.93 1.22
N ALA A 302 3.04 -1.09 1.28
CA ALA A 302 4.39 -1.47 0.98
C ALA A 302 5.03 -2.21 2.16
N ILE A 303 5.89 -3.16 1.83
CA ILE A 303 6.60 -4.03 2.77
C ILE A 303 8.12 -3.87 2.62
N GLU A 304 8.85 -4.41 3.54
CA GLU A 304 10.30 -4.57 3.50
C GLU A 304 10.61 -6.02 3.03
N PRO A 305 10.93 -6.24 1.73
CA PRO A 305 11.20 -7.57 1.20
C PRO A 305 12.54 -8.12 1.70
N VAL A 306 12.77 -9.42 1.52
CA VAL A 306 14.08 -10.00 1.77
C VAL A 306 15.07 -9.47 0.74
N VAL A 307 16.10 -8.74 1.18
CA VAL A 307 17.12 -8.15 0.30
C VAL A 307 18.33 -9.07 0.21
N LYS A 308 18.75 -9.39 -1.03
CA LYS A 308 19.98 -10.15 -1.30
C LYS A 308 21.06 -9.22 -1.83
N SER A 309 22.30 -9.43 -1.44
CA SER A 309 23.47 -8.69 -1.94
C SER A 309 23.79 -8.97 -3.42
N GLN A 310 23.30 -10.08 -3.98
CA GLN A 310 23.47 -10.47 -5.37
C GLN A 310 22.27 -10.00 -6.22
N ALA A 311 22.51 -9.77 -7.51
CA ALA A 311 21.46 -9.47 -8.48
C ALA A 311 20.45 -10.62 -8.54
N HIS A 312 19.20 -10.33 -8.19
CA HIS A 312 18.13 -11.31 -8.12
C HIS A 312 16.75 -10.60 -8.12
N VAL A 313 15.77 -11.20 -8.75
CA VAL A 313 14.39 -10.73 -8.77
C VAL A 313 13.49 -11.94 -8.58
N ASP A 314 12.72 -11.96 -7.49
CA ASP A 314 11.66 -12.95 -7.24
C ASP A 314 10.52 -12.21 -6.54
N TRP A 315 9.70 -11.55 -7.35
CA TRP A 315 8.62 -10.67 -6.88
C TRP A 315 7.28 -11.35 -7.02
N VAL A 316 6.53 -11.31 -5.96
CA VAL A 316 5.18 -11.85 -5.90
C VAL A 316 4.22 -10.70 -5.64
N GLN A 317 3.20 -10.58 -6.47
CA GLN A 317 2.15 -9.57 -6.36
C GLN A 317 2.68 -8.13 -6.27
N ALA A 318 3.72 -7.80 -7.03
CA ALA A 318 4.27 -6.45 -7.10
C ALA A 318 3.27 -5.48 -7.75
N VAL A 319 3.07 -4.31 -7.16
CA VAL A 319 2.08 -3.33 -7.59
C VAL A 319 2.76 -2.00 -7.91
N HIS A 320 2.41 -1.39 -9.04
CA HIS A 320 2.89 -0.04 -9.38
C HIS A 320 2.15 1.00 -8.53
N PRO A 321 2.82 1.72 -7.59
CA PRO A 321 2.15 2.56 -6.61
C PRO A 321 1.35 3.71 -7.23
N LEU A 322 1.89 4.39 -8.25
CA LEU A 322 1.18 5.51 -8.90
C LEU A 322 -0.04 5.02 -9.69
N LEU A 323 0.05 3.85 -10.32
CA LEU A 323 -1.08 3.23 -11.01
C LEU A 323 -2.16 2.80 -10.01
N GLN A 324 -1.77 2.23 -8.87
CA GLN A 324 -2.69 1.89 -7.78
C GLN A 324 -3.48 3.12 -7.32
N ARG A 325 -2.77 4.25 -7.08
CA ARG A 325 -3.40 5.51 -6.68
C ARG A 325 -4.35 6.06 -7.75
N SER A 326 -3.97 5.97 -9.03
CA SER A 326 -4.79 6.45 -10.15
C SER A 326 -6.06 5.62 -10.32
N LEU A 327 -5.93 4.28 -10.32
CA LEU A 327 -7.07 3.37 -10.48
C LEU A 327 -8.00 3.35 -9.25
N ALA A 328 -7.45 3.51 -8.05
CA ALA A 328 -8.24 3.62 -6.82
C ALA A 328 -9.22 4.81 -6.88
N LYS A 329 -8.82 5.95 -7.48
CA LYS A 329 -9.73 7.10 -7.73
C LYS A 329 -10.88 6.76 -8.67
N GLN A 330 -10.72 5.75 -9.52
CA GLN A 330 -11.74 5.25 -10.46
C GLN A 330 -12.52 4.03 -9.91
N GLY A 331 -12.26 3.62 -8.66
CA GLY A 331 -12.85 2.40 -8.07
C GLY A 331 -12.33 1.09 -8.67
N LYS A 332 -11.24 1.12 -9.45
CA LYS A 332 -10.63 -0.05 -10.10
C LYS A 332 -9.42 -0.55 -9.30
N LYS A 333 -9.18 -1.86 -9.36
CA LYS A 333 -7.99 -2.48 -8.75
C LYS A 333 -6.88 -2.66 -9.78
N VAL A 334 -5.62 -2.50 -9.34
CA VAL A 334 -4.44 -2.84 -10.15
C VAL A 334 -4.30 -4.35 -10.21
N VAL A 335 -3.91 -4.86 -11.38
CA VAL A 335 -3.47 -6.24 -11.53
C VAL A 335 -2.01 -6.32 -11.10
N PRO A 336 -1.66 -7.14 -10.10
CA PRO A 336 -0.29 -7.24 -9.62
C PRO A 336 0.60 -8.00 -10.61
N LEU A 337 1.91 -7.73 -10.52
CA LEU A 337 2.96 -8.30 -11.36
C LEU A 337 3.75 -9.35 -10.57
N ASP A 338 3.87 -10.57 -11.11
CA ASP A 338 4.82 -11.56 -10.67
C ASP A 338 6.02 -11.54 -11.65
N LEU A 339 7.24 -11.33 -11.12
CA LEU A 339 8.45 -11.22 -11.94
C LEU A 339 9.60 -12.02 -11.33
N MET A 340 10.20 -12.90 -12.13
CA MET A 340 11.32 -13.73 -11.70
C MET A 340 12.52 -13.61 -12.67
N LEU A 341 13.67 -13.20 -12.14
CA LEU A 341 14.96 -13.21 -12.84
C LEU A 341 16.03 -13.75 -11.89
N SER A 342 16.84 -14.69 -12.40
CA SER A 342 17.90 -15.32 -11.65
C SER A 342 19.18 -15.42 -12.50
N SER A 343 20.30 -15.88 -11.94
CA SER A 343 21.53 -16.17 -12.70
C SER A 343 21.30 -17.12 -13.87
N ASP A 344 20.35 -18.06 -13.73
CA ASP A 344 20.04 -19.06 -14.75
C ASP A 344 19.03 -18.55 -15.80
N GLN A 345 18.24 -17.54 -15.44
CA GLN A 345 17.22 -16.91 -16.29
C GLN A 345 17.28 -15.39 -16.09
N HIS A 346 18.27 -14.77 -16.73
CA HIS A 346 18.60 -13.36 -16.47
C HIS A 346 17.98 -12.38 -17.47
N LEU A 347 17.46 -12.84 -18.64
CA LEU A 347 16.79 -12.01 -19.63
C LEU A 347 15.35 -12.49 -19.86
N LEU A 348 14.39 -11.58 -19.71
CA LEU A 348 12.97 -11.83 -19.98
C LEU A 348 12.54 -11.03 -21.20
N ILE A 349 12.05 -11.71 -22.24
CA ILE A 349 11.50 -11.11 -23.46
C ILE A 349 9.98 -11.12 -23.37
N ILE A 350 9.37 -9.96 -23.20
CA ILE A 350 7.92 -9.82 -23.08
C ILE A 350 7.31 -9.49 -24.44
N SER A 351 6.33 -10.27 -24.86
CA SER A 351 5.55 -10.04 -26.07
C SER A 351 4.03 -10.03 -25.78
N GLY A 352 3.24 -9.55 -26.71
CA GLY A 352 1.81 -9.40 -26.53
C GLY A 352 1.27 -8.10 -27.17
N PRO A 353 -0.04 -7.82 -27.05
CA PRO A 353 -0.65 -6.60 -27.58
C PRO A 353 -0.09 -5.34 -26.89
N ASN A 354 -0.08 -4.18 -27.59
CA ASN A 354 0.41 -2.92 -27.02
C ASN A 354 -0.44 -2.48 -25.83
N ALA A 355 -1.75 -2.61 -25.91
CA ALA A 355 -2.67 -2.33 -24.80
C ALA A 355 -2.59 -3.36 -23.65
N GLY A 356 -1.71 -4.37 -23.72
CA GLY A 356 -1.58 -5.44 -22.71
C GLY A 356 -0.85 -5.05 -21.44
N GLY A 357 -0.22 -3.85 -21.37
CA GLY A 357 0.49 -3.37 -20.19
C GLY A 357 2.00 -3.67 -20.17
N LYS A 358 2.63 -3.94 -21.31
CA LYS A 358 4.08 -4.22 -21.45
C LYS A 358 4.95 -3.11 -20.85
N SER A 359 4.74 -1.86 -21.27
CA SER A 359 5.48 -0.69 -20.78
C SER A 359 5.22 -0.41 -19.29
N VAL A 360 4.00 -0.72 -18.79
CA VAL A 360 3.68 -0.63 -17.36
C VAL A 360 4.48 -1.67 -16.57
N CYS A 361 4.65 -2.88 -17.09
CA CYS A 361 5.48 -3.92 -16.47
C CYS A 361 6.95 -3.45 -16.33
N LEU A 362 7.52 -2.87 -17.39
CA LEU A 362 8.87 -2.29 -17.36
C LEU A 362 9.00 -1.14 -16.36
N LYS A 363 8.06 -0.18 -16.39
CA LYS A 363 8.05 0.93 -15.42
C LYS A 363 7.89 0.44 -13.99
N THR A 364 7.08 -0.60 -13.76
CA THR A 364 6.94 -1.22 -12.44
C THR A 364 8.27 -1.82 -11.99
N ALA A 365 8.94 -2.58 -12.87
CA ALA A 365 10.24 -3.18 -12.57
C ALA A 365 11.28 -2.10 -12.22
N GLY A 366 11.37 -1.04 -13.03
CA GLY A 366 12.30 0.08 -12.79
C GLY A 366 12.00 0.84 -11.49
N LEU A 367 10.74 1.21 -11.28
CA LEU A 367 10.34 2.00 -10.14
C LEU A 367 10.55 1.26 -8.81
N LEU A 368 10.09 0.00 -8.70
CA LEU A 368 10.19 -0.74 -7.46
C LEU A 368 11.66 -1.09 -7.12
N GLN A 369 12.46 -1.47 -8.12
CA GLN A 369 13.88 -1.71 -7.90
C GLN A 369 14.62 -0.44 -7.47
N TYR A 370 14.28 0.70 -8.07
CA TYR A 370 14.87 1.99 -7.70
C TYR A 370 14.40 2.43 -6.30
N MET A 371 13.13 2.26 -5.97
CA MET A 371 12.59 2.56 -4.62
C MET A 371 13.34 1.78 -3.54
N LEU A 372 13.53 0.46 -3.72
CA LEU A 372 14.28 -0.36 -2.76
C LEU A 372 15.69 0.18 -2.55
N GLN A 373 16.42 0.44 -3.62
CA GLN A 373 17.81 0.90 -3.56
C GLN A 373 17.95 2.38 -3.14
N CYS A 374 16.85 3.10 -3.08
CA CYS A 374 16.72 4.39 -2.37
C CYS A 374 16.34 4.23 -0.89
N GLY A 375 16.26 3.03 -0.34
CA GLY A 375 15.87 2.75 1.03
C GLY A 375 14.40 3.06 1.31
N LEU A 376 13.51 2.68 0.39
CA LEU A 376 12.06 2.78 0.52
C LEU A 376 11.42 1.39 0.50
N SER A 377 10.38 1.18 1.30
CA SER A 377 9.53 0.00 1.24
C SER A 377 8.83 -0.08 -0.12
N VAL A 378 8.52 -1.29 -0.57
CA VAL A 378 7.94 -1.56 -1.90
C VAL A 378 6.62 -2.32 -1.80
N PRO A 379 5.60 -1.97 -2.61
CA PRO A 379 4.31 -2.64 -2.60
C PRO A 379 4.36 -3.99 -3.31
N MET A 380 4.52 -5.07 -2.54
CA MET A 380 4.53 -6.45 -3.00
C MET A 380 4.17 -7.42 -1.85
N ALA A 381 4.09 -8.72 -2.13
CA ALA A 381 3.82 -9.72 -1.08
C ALA A 381 5.06 -10.00 -0.23
N GLU A 382 4.88 -10.35 1.04
CA GLU A 382 5.93 -10.59 2.04
C GLU A 382 6.95 -11.67 1.64
N ASN A 383 6.55 -12.64 0.84
CA ASN A 383 7.40 -13.72 0.34
C ASN A 383 8.28 -13.32 -0.86
N SER A 384 8.34 -12.04 -1.20
CA SER A 384 9.16 -11.53 -2.29
C SER A 384 10.62 -11.37 -1.86
N THR A 385 11.52 -11.59 -2.81
CA THR A 385 12.96 -11.39 -2.63
C THR A 385 13.48 -10.44 -3.69
N MET A 386 14.27 -9.44 -3.28
CA MET A 386 14.89 -8.46 -4.17
C MET A 386 16.42 -8.49 -4.03
N GLY A 387 17.13 -8.46 -5.17
CA GLY A 387 18.56 -8.31 -5.21
C GLY A 387 19.00 -6.86 -5.41
N ILE A 388 20.30 -6.62 -5.27
CA ILE A 388 20.92 -5.31 -5.49
C ILE A 388 21.60 -5.29 -6.84
N PHE A 389 21.32 -4.26 -7.64
CA PHE A 389 21.95 -4.02 -8.92
C PHE A 389 22.92 -2.84 -8.80
N GLU A 390 24.11 -2.96 -9.45
CA GLU A 390 25.07 -1.86 -9.53
C GLU A 390 24.62 -0.75 -10.48
N SER A 391 23.84 -1.15 -11.49
CA SER A 391 23.35 -0.23 -12.51
C SER A 391 21.93 -0.57 -12.94
N ILE A 392 21.10 0.44 -13.16
CA ILE A 392 19.80 0.30 -13.82
C ILE A 392 19.81 1.21 -15.03
N MET A 393 19.51 0.65 -16.20
CA MET A 393 19.52 1.37 -17.46
C MET A 393 18.18 1.17 -18.16
N ILE A 394 17.54 2.24 -18.59
CA ILE A 394 16.22 2.16 -19.23
C ILE A 394 16.25 2.80 -20.61
N ASP A 395 15.44 2.25 -21.50
CA ASP A 395 15.06 2.79 -22.78
C ASP A 395 13.54 2.65 -22.92
N ILE A 396 12.82 3.63 -22.40
CA ILE A 396 11.34 3.63 -22.30
C ILE A 396 10.80 4.97 -22.75
N GLY A 397 9.80 4.94 -23.64
CA GLY A 397 9.09 6.12 -24.15
C GLY A 397 9.71 6.68 -25.42
N ASP A 398 8.89 7.37 -26.22
CA ASP A 398 9.30 8.05 -27.43
C ASP A 398 9.99 9.36 -27.08
N GLU A 399 11.28 9.47 -27.39
CA GLU A 399 12.02 10.73 -27.31
C GLU A 399 11.70 11.62 -28.52
N GLN A 400 10.46 12.05 -28.65
CA GLN A 400 10.08 13.13 -29.56
C GLN A 400 10.32 14.48 -28.88
N SER A 401 11.56 14.87 -28.65
CA SER A 401 11.86 16.24 -28.29
C SER A 401 12.11 17.04 -29.59
N ILE A 402 11.30 18.07 -29.78
CA ILE A 402 11.45 19.05 -30.87
C ILE A 402 12.86 19.72 -30.86
N GLU A 403 13.54 19.61 -29.71
CA GLU A 403 14.88 20.22 -29.50
C GLU A 403 16.05 19.36 -30.02
N ASN A 404 15.84 18.04 -30.23
CA ASN A 404 16.86 17.14 -30.77
C ASN A 404 16.40 16.62 -32.13
N ASP A 405 17.06 17.00 -33.20
CA ASP A 405 16.85 16.58 -34.60
C ASP A 405 17.12 15.07 -34.84
N LEU A 406 17.24 14.27 -33.75
CA LEU A 406 17.47 12.83 -33.82
C LEU A 406 16.16 12.09 -34.01
N SER A 407 16.10 11.27 -35.06
CA SER A 407 15.02 10.27 -35.24
C SER A 407 14.94 9.38 -34.01
N THR A 408 13.73 8.97 -33.61
CA THR A 408 13.45 8.04 -32.49
C THR A 408 14.37 6.81 -32.53
N TYR A 409 14.63 6.26 -33.74
CA TYR A 409 15.53 5.12 -33.91
C TYR A 409 17.00 5.44 -33.54
N SER A 410 17.47 6.64 -33.90
CA SER A 410 18.84 7.07 -33.57
C SER A 410 19.04 7.24 -32.08
N SER A 411 18.05 7.74 -31.37
CA SER A 411 18.07 7.86 -29.91
C SER A 411 18.10 6.48 -29.23
N HIS A 412 17.27 5.54 -29.69
CA HIS A 412 17.32 4.15 -29.24
C HIS A 412 18.71 3.51 -29.48
N LEU A 413 19.32 3.71 -30.64
CA LEU A 413 20.67 3.20 -30.94
C LEU A 413 21.74 3.80 -30.03
N LEU A 414 21.67 5.08 -29.69
CA LEU A 414 22.58 5.70 -28.75
C LEU A 414 22.41 5.10 -27.33
N ASN A 415 21.18 4.89 -26.88
CA ASN A 415 20.92 4.24 -25.62
C ASN A 415 21.45 2.80 -25.62
N MET A 416 21.22 2.04 -26.69
CA MET A 416 21.76 0.69 -26.83
C MET A 416 23.29 0.66 -26.81
N LYS A 417 23.94 1.61 -27.49
CA LYS A 417 25.41 1.77 -27.47
C LYS A 417 25.94 1.98 -26.05
N MET A 418 25.27 2.83 -25.26
CA MET A 418 25.63 3.07 -23.86
C MET A 418 25.40 1.82 -23.00
N MET A 419 24.25 1.14 -23.17
CA MET A 419 23.94 -0.09 -22.46
C MET A 419 24.93 -1.20 -22.78
N MET A 420 25.23 -1.45 -24.06
CA MET A 420 26.24 -2.44 -24.50
C MET A 420 27.64 -2.14 -23.94
N ARG A 421 28.00 -0.86 -23.79
CA ARG A 421 29.33 -0.50 -23.28
C ARG A 421 29.46 -0.76 -21.77
N HIS A 422 28.42 -0.47 -20.97
CA HIS A 422 28.53 -0.40 -19.52
C HIS A 422 27.83 -1.55 -18.78
N CYS A 423 27.03 -2.39 -19.46
CA CYS A 423 26.37 -3.50 -18.81
C CYS A 423 27.32 -4.59 -18.33
N ASN A 424 27.02 -5.17 -17.20
CA ASN A 424 27.72 -6.25 -16.54
C ASN A 424 26.70 -7.22 -15.87
N PRO A 425 27.10 -8.32 -15.23
CA PRO A 425 26.18 -9.26 -14.58
C PRO A 425 25.36 -8.69 -13.41
N LYS A 426 25.63 -7.47 -12.98
CA LYS A 426 24.89 -6.76 -11.92
C LYS A 426 24.12 -5.55 -12.48
N THR A 427 23.87 -5.52 -13.77
CA THR A 427 23.10 -4.47 -14.44
C THR A 427 21.70 -4.94 -14.75
N LEU A 428 20.68 -4.14 -14.45
CA LEU A 428 19.30 -4.32 -14.86
C LEU A 428 19.00 -3.44 -16.08
N LEU A 429 18.65 -4.06 -17.21
CA LEU A 429 18.26 -3.42 -18.46
C LEU A 429 16.73 -3.45 -18.60
N LEU A 430 16.11 -2.33 -18.91
CA LEU A 430 14.67 -2.21 -19.13
C LEU A 430 14.46 -1.53 -20.47
N ILE A 431 14.08 -2.30 -21.50
CA ILE A 431 14.03 -1.83 -22.89
C ILE A 431 12.60 -2.03 -23.42
N ASP A 432 11.97 -0.95 -23.83
CA ASP A 432 10.64 -1.01 -24.44
C ASP A 432 10.72 -1.00 -25.98
N GLU A 433 9.84 -1.76 -26.61
CA GLU A 433 9.72 -1.90 -28.10
C GLU A 433 11.07 -2.13 -28.81
N PHE A 434 11.89 -3.05 -28.29
CA PHE A 434 13.26 -3.26 -28.74
C PHE A 434 13.36 -3.52 -30.23
N GLY A 435 14.10 -2.64 -30.94
CA GLY A 435 14.36 -2.68 -32.38
C GLY A 435 13.32 -1.92 -33.22
N SER A 436 12.32 -1.26 -32.63
CA SER A 436 11.34 -0.44 -33.33
C SER A 436 11.93 0.85 -33.94
N GLY A 437 11.19 1.51 -34.79
CA GLY A 437 11.54 2.81 -35.35
C GLY A 437 12.32 2.77 -36.70
N THR A 438 12.53 1.59 -37.28
CA THR A 438 13.14 1.39 -38.60
C THR A 438 12.45 0.27 -39.37
N GLU A 439 12.95 -0.03 -40.58
CA GLU A 439 12.47 -1.15 -41.37
C GLU A 439 12.50 -2.46 -40.56
N PRO A 440 11.40 -3.23 -40.50
CA PRO A 440 11.23 -4.34 -39.57
C PRO A 440 12.28 -5.45 -39.65
N GLN A 441 12.79 -5.77 -40.85
CA GLN A 441 13.80 -6.83 -41.02
C GLN A 441 15.16 -6.39 -40.46
N ILE A 442 15.57 -5.17 -40.76
CA ILE A 442 16.83 -4.59 -40.27
C ILE A 442 16.75 -4.34 -38.77
N GLY A 443 15.66 -3.73 -38.30
CA GLY A 443 15.41 -3.49 -36.88
C GLY A 443 15.46 -4.78 -36.05
N GLY A 444 14.79 -5.82 -36.51
CA GLY A 444 14.78 -7.13 -35.86
C GLY A 444 16.16 -7.78 -35.83
N ALA A 445 16.92 -7.73 -36.94
CA ALA A 445 18.28 -8.29 -37.03
C ALA A 445 19.26 -7.54 -36.10
N MET A 446 19.22 -6.20 -36.08
CA MET A 446 20.02 -5.37 -35.19
C MET A 446 19.68 -5.65 -33.71
N ALA A 447 18.41 -5.72 -33.38
CA ALA A 447 17.95 -6.03 -32.03
C ALA A 447 18.46 -7.40 -31.57
N GLN A 448 18.42 -8.42 -32.41
CA GLN A 448 18.93 -9.76 -32.10
C GLN A 448 20.45 -9.74 -31.88
N ALA A 449 21.21 -9.04 -32.70
CA ALA A 449 22.66 -8.92 -32.52
C ALA A 449 23.00 -8.19 -31.21
N MET A 450 22.27 -7.13 -30.84
CA MET A 450 22.45 -6.44 -29.56
C MET A 450 22.03 -7.29 -28.37
N LEU A 451 20.92 -8.03 -28.49
CA LEU A 451 20.47 -8.99 -27.46
C LEU A 451 21.52 -10.04 -27.16
N HIS A 452 22.18 -10.55 -28.21
CA HIS A 452 23.28 -11.51 -28.08
C HIS A 452 24.48 -10.92 -27.29
N GLN A 453 24.76 -9.62 -27.43
CA GLN A 453 25.78 -8.95 -26.62
C GLN A 453 25.37 -8.85 -25.14
N PHE A 454 24.11 -8.51 -24.83
CA PHE A 454 23.59 -8.47 -23.45
C PHE A 454 23.63 -9.88 -22.83
N TYR A 455 23.26 -10.91 -23.59
CA TYR A 455 23.32 -12.30 -23.17
C TYR A 455 24.74 -12.73 -22.82
N ASN A 456 25.73 -12.47 -23.69
CA ASN A 456 27.13 -12.81 -23.46
C ASN A 456 27.72 -12.12 -22.21
N LYS A 457 27.25 -10.90 -21.91
CA LYS A 457 27.63 -10.16 -20.70
C LYS A 457 26.86 -10.56 -19.45
N LYS A 458 25.94 -11.51 -19.57
CA LYS A 458 25.08 -11.99 -18.48
C LYS A 458 24.32 -10.87 -17.75
N ALA A 459 23.99 -9.78 -18.46
CA ALA A 459 23.21 -8.69 -17.90
C ALA A 459 21.77 -9.17 -17.60
N PHE A 460 21.19 -8.70 -16.52
CA PHE A 460 19.76 -8.89 -16.23
C PHE A 460 18.95 -7.93 -17.08
N GLY A 461 17.78 -8.38 -17.55
CA GLY A 461 16.95 -7.48 -18.35
C GLY A 461 15.51 -7.93 -18.52
N VAL A 462 14.63 -6.93 -18.64
CA VAL A 462 13.24 -7.10 -19.09
C VAL A 462 13.09 -6.28 -20.37
N ILE A 463 12.76 -6.96 -21.46
CA ILE A 463 12.78 -6.40 -22.81
C ILE A 463 11.42 -6.66 -23.46
N THR A 464 10.76 -5.63 -23.97
CA THR A 464 9.54 -5.83 -24.74
C THR A 464 9.81 -5.81 -26.23
N THR A 465 9.11 -6.61 -26.98
CA THR A 465 9.30 -6.64 -28.45
C THR A 465 8.07 -7.18 -29.19
N HIS A 466 7.97 -6.81 -30.45
CA HIS A 466 7.05 -7.38 -31.43
C HIS A 466 7.72 -8.38 -32.37
N TYR A 467 9.06 -8.45 -32.41
CA TYR A 467 9.81 -9.24 -33.35
C TYR A 467 9.86 -10.72 -32.99
N GLN A 468 9.56 -11.57 -33.98
CA GLN A 468 9.57 -13.03 -33.78
C GLN A 468 10.95 -13.63 -33.59
N ASN A 469 11.96 -13.11 -34.29
CA ASN A 469 13.34 -13.57 -34.17
C ASN A 469 13.85 -13.47 -32.73
N LEU A 470 13.44 -12.44 -31.98
CA LEU A 470 13.80 -12.29 -30.57
C LEU A 470 13.08 -13.31 -29.67
N LYS A 471 11.84 -13.67 -30.02
CA LYS A 471 11.12 -14.75 -29.32
C LYS A 471 11.78 -16.12 -29.55
N HIS A 472 12.22 -16.41 -30.79
CA HIS A 472 12.96 -17.62 -31.12
C HIS A 472 14.37 -17.65 -30.50
N PHE A 473 14.99 -16.48 -30.32
CA PHE A 473 16.26 -16.37 -29.62
C PHE A 473 16.12 -16.88 -28.17
N ALA A 474 15.02 -16.56 -27.49
CA ALA A 474 14.76 -17.05 -26.13
C ALA A 474 14.58 -18.58 -26.09
N ASP A 475 13.96 -19.18 -27.11
CA ASP A 475 13.78 -20.62 -27.16
C ASP A 475 15.10 -21.38 -27.37
N SER A 476 16.11 -20.76 -28.02
CA SER A 476 17.39 -21.37 -28.36
C SER A 476 18.52 -21.11 -27.36
N HIS A 477 18.36 -20.16 -26.42
CA HIS A 477 19.42 -19.75 -25.49
C HIS A 477 18.98 -19.92 -24.03
N LYS A 478 19.70 -20.81 -23.31
CA LYS A 478 19.54 -20.96 -21.87
C LYS A 478 19.86 -19.63 -21.16
N GLY A 479 18.99 -19.16 -20.31
CA GLY A 479 19.17 -17.87 -19.62
C GLY A 479 18.31 -16.75 -20.18
N VAL A 480 17.67 -16.94 -21.31
CA VAL A 480 16.66 -16.04 -21.89
C VAL A 480 15.31 -16.75 -21.84
N VAL A 481 14.28 -16.06 -21.33
CA VAL A 481 12.94 -16.62 -21.18
C VAL A 481 11.91 -15.73 -21.87
N ASN A 482 10.97 -16.34 -22.56
CA ASN A 482 9.82 -15.66 -23.12
C ASN A 482 8.77 -15.36 -22.06
N GLY A 483 8.10 -14.21 -22.16
CA GLY A 483 6.96 -13.79 -21.36
C GLY A 483 5.83 -13.30 -22.25
N ALA A 484 4.61 -13.63 -21.91
CA ALA A 484 3.40 -13.22 -22.61
C ALA A 484 2.52 -12.34 -21.75
N MET A 485 2.10 -11.18 -22.26
CA MET A 485 0.99 -10.44 -21.66
C MET A 485 -0.32 -11.12 -22.07
N LEU A 486 -1.09 -11.54 -21.07
CA LEU A 486 -2.29 -12.33 -21.27
C LEU A 486 -3.46 -11.48 -21.79
N TYR A 487 -4.23 -12.07 -22.69
CA TYR A 487 -5.39 -11.45 -23.32
C TYR A 487 -6.59 -12.40 -23.27
N ASP A 488 -7.75 -11.89 -22.86
CA ASP A 488 -8.99 -12.66 -22.91
C ASP A 488 -9.63 -12.51 -24.30
N ARG A 489 -9.71 -13.63 -25.03
CA ARG A 489 -10.29 -13.66 -26.37
C ARG A 489 -11.82 -13.59 -26.37
N LYS A 490 -12.47 -14.10 -25.30
CA LYS A 490 -13.94 -14.10 -25.23
C LYS A 490 -14.46 -12.70 -24.99
N GLU A 491 -13.88 -12.03 -23.99
CA GLU A 491 -14.20 -10.64 -23.63
C GLU A 491 -13.43 -9.62 -24.47
N MET A 492 -12.49 -10.07 -25.30
CA MET A 492 -11.57 -9.23 -26.09
C MET A 492 -10.91 -8.11 -25.25
N GLN A 493 -10.41 -8.46 -24.05
CA GLN A 493 -9.81 -7.52 -23.11
C GLN A 493 -8.42 -7.97 -22.66
N ALA A 494 -7.55 -7.00 -22.41
CA ALA A 494 -6.26 -7.27 -21.80
C ALA A 494 -6.44 -7.66 -20.33
N LEU A 495 -5.81 -8.75 -19.92
CA LEU A 495 -5.85 -9.20 -18.52
C LEU A 495 -4.77 -8.52 -17.67
N PHE A 496 -3.81 -7.82 -18.28
CA PHE A 496 -2.67 -7.18 -17.65
C PHE A 496 -1.82 -8.12 -16.78
N GLN A 497 -1.88 -9.41 -17.01
CA GLN A 497 -1.12 -10.44 -16.31
C GLN A 497 0.05 -10.90 -17.19
N LEU A 498 1.23 -11.03 -16.57
CA LEU A 498 2.41 -11.59 -17.21
C LEU A 498 2.48 -13.10 -16.97
N SER A 499 2.63 -13.88 -18.04
CA SER A 499 2.92 -15.32 -17.96
C SER A 499 4.33 -15.58 -18.48
N ILE A 500 5.23 -16.04 -17.62
CA ILE A 500 6.64 -16.35 -17.96
C ILE A 500 6.74 -17.76 -18.53
N GLY A 501 7.64 -17.96 -19.51
CA GLY A 501 7.95 -19.26 -20.12
C GLY A 501 7.25 -19.51 -21.48
N GLN A 502 6.59 -18.50 -22.05
CA GLN A 502 5.92 -18.59 -23.36
C GLN A 502 5.95 -17.28 -24.11
N PRO A 503 6.08 -17.28 -25.44
CA PRO A 503 5.92 -16.08 -26.26
C PRO A 503 4.44 -15.68 -26.38
N GLY A 504 4.16 -14.38 -26.32
CA GLY A 504 2.83 -13.83 -26.54
C GLY A 504 2.53 -13.58 -28.02
N SER A 505 1.23 -13.67 -28.41
CA SER A 505 0.71 -13.20 -29.68
C SER A 505 0.39 -11.71 -29.64
N SER A 506 0.46 -11.03 -30.78
CA SER A 506 0.08 -9.62 -30.90
C SER A 506 -1.43 -9.39 -30.90
N PHE A 507 -2.23 -10.42 -31.17
CA PHE A 507 -3.70 -10.35 -31.31
C PHE A 507 -4.18 -9.27 -32.28
N ALA A 508 -3.36 -8.92 -33.29
CA ALA A 508 -3.64 -7.81 -34.19
C ALA A 508 -4.97 -8.01 -34.97
N ILE A 509 -5.24 -9.21 -35.44
CA ILE A 509 -6.46 -9.56 -36.17
C ILE A 509 -7.69 -9.44 -35.26
N GLU A 510 -7.60 -9.95 -34.02
CA GLU A 510 -8.70 -9.90 -33.07
C GLU A 510 -8.99 -8.45 -32.63
N ILE A 511 -7.95 -7.64 -32.46
CA ILE A 511 -8.08 -6.21 -32.15
C ILE A 511 -8.69 -5.45 -33.35
N ALA A 512 -8.26 -5.72 -34.58
CA ALA A 512 -8.83 -5.11 -35.77
C ALA A 512 -10.34 -5.44 -35.90
N ARG A 513 -10.73 -6.67 -35.62
CA ARG A 513 -12.15 -7.09 -35.60
C ARG A 513 -12.95 -6.35 -34.49
N LYS A 514 -12.37 -6.19 -33.29
CA LYS A 514 -13.01 -5.43 -32.21
C LYS A 514 -13.16 -3.94 -32.52
N THR A 515 -12.21 -3.38 -33.25
CA THR A 515 -12.24 -1.96 -33.68
C THR A 515 -13.26 -1.70 -34.78
N GLY A 516 -13.86 -2.76 -35.35
CA GLY A 516 -14.90 -2.65 -36.37
C GLY A 516 -14.37 -2.55 -37.83
N ILE A 517 -13.11 -3.00 -38.05
CA ILE A 517 -12.57 -3.12 -39.39
C ILE A 517 -13.38 -4.18 -40.17
N PRO A 518 -13.81 -3.89 -41.42
CA PRO A 518 -14.60 -4.84 -42.23
C PRO A 518 -13.92 -6.21 -42.35
N GLU A 519 -14.70 -7.29 -42.23
CA GLU A 519 -14.18 -8.66 -42.30
C GLU A 519 -13.48 -8.98 -43.63
N SER A 520 -13.92 -8.34 -44.76
CA SER A 520 -13.23 -8.46 -46.05
C SER A 520 -11.78 -7.99 -46.03
N VAL A 521 -11.49 -6.86 -45.33
CA VAL A 521 -10.13 -6.34 -45.15
C VAL A 521 -9.31 -7.25 -44.26
N ILE A 522 -9.92 -7.77 -43.20
CA ILE A 522 -9.27 -8.72 -42.28
C ILE A 522 -8.93 -10.02 -42.98
N GLN A 523 -9.81 -10.49 -43.85
CA GLN A 523 -9.61 -11.72 -44.63
C GLN A 523 -8.48 -11.54 -45.65
N GLU A 524 -8.49 -10.43 -46.41
CA GLU A 524 -7.43 -10.07 -47.35
C GLU A 524 -6.06 -9.97 -46.63
N ALA A 525 -6.01 -9.26 -45.50
CA ALA A 525 -4.81 -9.17 -44.67
C ALA A 525 -4.32 -10.55 -44.18
N SER A 526 -5.27 -11.44 -43.84
CA SER A 526 -4.95 -12.80 -43.38
C SER A 526 -4.40 -13.66 -44.51
N GLU A 527 -4.90 -13.50 -45.75
CA GLU A 527 -4.39 -14.17 -46.94
C GLU A 527 -2.96 -13.68 -47.30
N LEU A 528 -2.71 -12.37 -47.21
CA LEU A 528 -1.39 -11.79 -47.46
C LEU A 528 -0.31 -12.23 -46.42
N VAL A 529 -0.70 -12.48 -45.18
CA VAL A 529 0.21 -12.99 -44.12
C VAL A 529 0.49 -14.48 -44.29
N GLY A 530 -0.42 -15.23 -44.90
CA GLY A 530 -0.33 -16.66 -45.14
C GLY A 530 -1.00 -17.52 -44.07
N SER A 531 -1.70 -18.59 -44.53
CA SER A 531 -2.49 -19.49 -43.67
C SER A 531 -1.62 -20.21 -42.62
N ASP A 532 -0.39 -20.54 -42.95
CA ASP A 532 0.54 -21.29 -42.08
C ASP A 532 0.96 -20.47 -40.87
N TYR A 533 1.13 -19.16 -41.04
CA TYR A 533 1.44 -18.23 -39.96
C TYR A 533 0.29 -18.13 -38.98
N ILE A 534 -0.93 -17.98 -39.46
CA ILE A 534 -2.14 -17.86 -38.63
C ILE A 534 -2.44 -19.17 -37.90
N GLN A 535 -2.25 -20.33 -38.56
CA GLN A 535 -2.40 -21.63 -37.92
C GLN A 535 -1.32 -21.88 -36.85
N SER A 536 -0.07 -21.52 -37.09
CA SER A 536 1.01 -21.61 -36.13
C SER A 536 0.75 -20.73 -34.89
N ASP A 537 0.27 -19.51 -35.07
CA ASP A 537 -0.11 -18.62 -33.99
C ASP A 537 -1.31 -19.16 -33.17
N LYS A 538 -2.32 -19.76 -33.83
CA LYS A 538 -3.44 -20.45 -33.17
C LYS A 538 -2.98 -21.70 -32.38
N TYR A 539 -2.08 -22.52 -32.95
CA TYR A 539 -1.55 -23.70 -32.29
C TYR A 539 -0.73 -23.33 -31.04
N LEU A 540 0.12 -22.31 -31.13
CA LEU A 540 0.85 -21.77 -29.98
C LEU A 540 -0.11 -21.28 -28.88
N GLN A 541 -1.21 -20.70 -29.27
CA GLN A 541 -2.22 -20.17 -28.36
C GLN A 541 -3.00 -21.26 -27.62
N ASP A 542 -3.29 -22.39 -28.26
CA ASP A 542 -3.97 -23.54 -27.63
C ASP A 542 -3.02 -24.27 -26.66
N ILE A 543 -1.74 -24.40 -27.00
CA ILE A 543 -0.68 -24.91 -26.10
C ILE A 543 -0.53 -23.98 -24.88
N VAL A 544 -0.57 -22.66 -25.08
CA VAL A 544 -0.53 -21.63 -24.03
C VAL A 544 -1.69 -21.80 -23.05
N ARG A 545 -2.91 -22.08 -23.53
CA ARG A 545 -4.10 -22.28 -22.71
C ARG A 545 -3.97 -23.49 -21.79
N ASP A 546 -3.51 -24.61 -22.32
CA ASP A 546 -3.42 -25.87 -21.57
C ASP A 546 -2.27 -25.84 -20.55
N LYS A 547 -1.14 -25.21 -20.90
CA LYS A 547 -0.02 -25.00 -19.99
C LYS A 547 -0.40 -24.01 -18.88
N ARG A 548 -1.16 -22.94 -19.20
CA ARG A 548 -1.68 -21.97 -18.23
C ARG A 548 -2.54 -22.62 -17.14
N TYR A 549 -3.40 -23.55 -17.51
CA TYR A 549 -4.19 -24.30 -16.54
C TYR A 549 -3.29 -25.06 -15.54
N TRP A 550 -2.23 -25.67 -16.05
CA TRP A 550 -1.28 -26.41 -15.23
C TRP A 550 -0.34 -25.50 -14.44
N GLU A 551 0.09 -24.38 -14.98
CA GLU A 551 0.91 -23.38 -14.29
C GLU A 551 0.18 -22.67 -13.17
N ASN A 552 -1.05 -22.21 -13.40
CA ASN A 552 -1.90 -21.64 -12.35
C ASN A 552 -2.12 -22.63 -11.20
N LYS A 553 -2.27 -23.91 -11.54
CA LYS A 553 -2.40 -24.96 -10.52
C LYS A 553 -1.08 -25.19 -9.78
N ARG A 554 0.03 -25.12 -10.48
CA ARG A 554 1.40 -25.25 -9.92
C ARG A 554 1.77 -24.05 -9.05
N GLN A 555 1.48 -22.83 -9.48
CA GLN A 555 1.66 -21.62 -8.69
C GLN A 555 0.78 -21.61 -7.45
N THR A 556 -0.48 -22.04 -7.57
CA THR A 556 -1.38 -22.18 -6.41
C THR A 556 -0.84 -23.21 -5.41
N VAL A 557 -0.23 -24.30 -5.89
CA VAL A 557 0.42 -25.29 -5.04
C VAL A 557 1.66 -24.71 -4.39
N HIS A 558 2.52 -24.06 -5.15
CA HIS A 558 3.77 -23.46 -4.64
C HIS A 558 3.51 -22.32 -3.65
N LYS A 559 2.48 -21.51 -3.90
CA LYS A 559 2.02 -20.48 -2.95
C LYS A 559 1.52 -21.11 -1.64
N ARG A 560 0.74 -22.18 -1.74
CA ARG A 560 0.28 -22.93 -0.56
C ARG A 560 1.42 -23.62 0.18
N GLU A 561 2.45 -24.10 -0.52
CA GLU A 561 3.64 -24.67 0.10
C GLU A 561 4.42 -23.61 0.89
N LYS A 562 4.66 -22.42 0.30
CA LYS A 562 5.30 -21.29 1.01
C LYS A 562 4.47 -20.82 2.21
N ASP A 563 3.14 -20.69 2.03
CA ASP A 563 2.24 -20.31 3.12
C ASP A 563 2.27 -21.34 4.27
N ILE A 564 2.38 -22.63 3.94
CA ILE A 564 2.50 -23.71 4.92
C ILE A 564 3.87 -23.65 5.61
N GLU A 565 4.96 -23.39 4.90
CA GLU A 565 6.29 -23.25 5.49
C GLU A 565 6.36 -22.06 6.48
N GLN A 566 5.77 -20.92 6.15
CA GLN A 566 5.67 -19.78 7.05
C GLN A 566 4.84 -20.10 8.30
N VAL A 567 3.70 -20.78 8.11
CA VAL A 567 2.87 -21.24 9.22
C VAL A 567 3.62 -22.22 10.11
N ILE A 568 4.41 -23.13 9.54
CA ILE A 568 5.25 -24.08 10.30
C ILE A 568 6.30 -23.31 11.11
N GLN A 569 7.05 -22.38 10.49
CA GLN A 569 8.05 -21.57 11.20
C GLN A 569 7.44 -20.74 12.32
N LYS A 570 6.25 -20.17 12.09
CA LYS A 570 5.52 -19.43 13.14
C LYS A 570 5.14 -20.34 14.31
N TYR A 571 4.61 -21.54 14.02
CA TYR A 571 4.27 -22.52 15.07
C TYR A 571 5.51 -23.06 15.78
N GLU A 572 6.63 -23.26 15.08
CA GLU A 572 7.88 -23.68 15.71
C GLU A 572 8.39 -22.63 16.71
N LYS A 573 8.28 -21.34 16.34
CA LYS A 573 8.62 -20.22 17.21
C LYS A 573 7.69 -20.13 18.42
N GLU A 574 6.37 -20.22 18.20
CA GLU A 574 5.37 -20.26 19.29
C GLU A 574 5.58 -21.45 20.23
N ILE A 575 5.94 -22.62 19.69
CA ILE A 575 6.25 -23.81 20.50
C ILE A 575 7.53 -23.59 21.31
N ALA A 576 8.56 -22.97 20.76
CA ALA A 576 9.78 -22.64 21.47
C ALA A 576 9.52 -21.65 22.62
N GLU A 577 8.74 -20.60 22.37
CA GLU A 577 8.32 -19.60 23.38
C GLU A 577 7.45 -20.23 24.47
N LEU A 578 6.49 -21.10 24.10
CA LEU A 578 5.68 -21.83 25.06
C LEU A 578 6.52 -22.80 25.92
N ASN A 579 7.51 -23.47 25.33
CA ASN A 579 8.41 -24.35 26.08
C ASN A 579 9.31 -23.54 27.05
N GLN A 580 9.74 -22.36 26.66
CA GLN A 580 10.50 -21.45 27.50
C GLN A 580 9.63 -20.94 28.68
N SER A 581 8.43 -20.44 28.39
CA SER A 581 7.47 -19.99 29.39
C SER A 581 7.09 -21.12 30.36
N ARG A 582 6.92 -22.34 29.86
CA ARG A 582 6.68 -23.52 30.70
C ARG A 582 7.83 -23.80 31.66
N LYS A 583 9.10 -23.71 31.22
CA LYS A 583 10.28 -23.87 32.07
C LYS A 583 10.33 -22.80 33.15
N ASP A 584 10.01 -21.55 32.82
CA ASP A 584 10.01 -20.45 33.76
C ASP A 584 8.89 -20.56 34.80
N ILE A 585 7.70 -20.98 34.39
CA ILE A 585 6.56 -21.25 35.30
C ILE A 585 6.92 -22.39 36.26
N LEU A 586 7.52 -23.48 35.77
CA LEU A 586 7.93 -24.59 36.60
C LEU A 586 9.05 -24.19 37.60
N ARG A 587 9.99 -23.34 37.17
CA ARG A 587 11.02 -22.81 38.04
C ARG A 587 10.42 -21.93 39.15
N LYS A 588 9.55 -21.00 38.81
CA LYS A 588 8.84 -20.13 39.76
C LYS A 588 7.98 -20.94 40.73
N ALA A 589 7.27 -21.94 40.26
CA ALA A 589 6.46 -22.83 41.10
C ALA A 589 7.35 -23.63 42.07
N LYS A 590 8.52 -24.10 41.62
CA LYS A 590 9.50 -24.77 42.48
C LYS A 590 10.09 -23.86 43.56
N GLU A 591 10.44 -22.64 43.18
CA GLU A 591 10.97 -21.61 44.12
C GLU A 591 9.91 -21.25 45.18
N GLN A 592 8.66 -21.05 44.78
CA GLN A 592 7.54 -20.79 45.71
C GLN A 592 7.25 -21.99 46.63
N ALA A 593 7.33 -23.21 46.10
CA ALA A 593 7.17 -24.43 46.91
C ALA A 593 8.31 -24.59 47.96
N GLU A 594 9.54 -24.29 47.55
CA GLU A 594 10.72 -24.29 48.49
C GLU A 594 10.60 -23.20 49.57
N GLU A 595 10.08 -22.03 49.23
CA GLU A 595 9.86 -20.92 50.16
C GLU A 595 8.72 -21.25 51.16
N LEU A 596 7.60 -21.78 50.66
CA LEU A 596 6.51 -22.29 51.53
C LEU A 596 6.96 -23.42 52.44
N LEU A 597 7.82 -24.33 52.00
CA LEU A 597 8.39 -25.39 52.83
C LEU A 597 9.35 -24.81 53.89
N LYS A 598 10.15 -23.78 53.58
CA LYS A 598 10.98 -23.09 54.56
C LYS A 598 10.17 -22.36 55.63
N GLU A 599 9.10 -21.63 55.20
CA GLU A 599 8.18 -20.98 56.14
C GLU A 599 7.42 -21.98 57.01
N SER A 600 6.96 -23.11 56.44
CA SER A 600 6.30 -24.18 57.15
C SER A 600 7.25 -24.82 58.18
N ASN A 601 8.50 -25.10 57.78
CA ASN A 601 9.50 -25.65 58.69
C ASN A 601 9.81 -24.67 59.84
N LYS A 602 9.93 -23.35 59.54
CA LYS A 602 10.13 -22.32 60.57
C LYS A 602 8.97 -22.23 61.56
N LYS A 603 7.72 -22.36 61.06
CA LYS A 603 6.52 -22.44 61.91
C LYS A 603 6.51 -23.72 62.76
N ILE A 604 6.88 -24.84 62.18
CA ILE A 604 6.98 -26.14 62.90
C ILE A 604 8.06 -26.08 63.98
N GLU A 605 9.25 -25.52 63.71
CA GLU A 605 10.32 -25.33 64.71
C GLU A 605 9.87 -24.40 65.82
N ASN A 606 9.21 -23.30 65.50
CA ASN A 606 8.66 -22.37 66.50
C ASN A 606 7.58 -23.05 67.36
N THR A 607 6.72 -23.84 66.78
CA THR A 607 5.66 -24.59 67.52
C THR A 607 6.27 -25.68 68.42
N ILE A 608 7.33 -26.38 67.92
CA ILE A 608 8.07 -27.37 68.76
C ILE A 608 8.80 -26.64 69.90
N ARG A 609 9.29 -25.44 69.70
CA ARG A 609 9.93 -24.61 70.72
C ARG A 609 8.91 -24.12 71.77
N GLU A 610 7.70 -23.77 71.38
CA GLU A 610 6.60 -23.40 72.29
C GLU A 610 6.11 -24.62 73.07
N ILE A 611 6.01 -25.82 72.43
CA ILE A 611 5.65 -27.07 73.10
C ILE A 611 6.69 -27.52 74.11
N LYS A 612 8.00 -27.28 73.82
CA LYS A 612 9.09 -27.56 74.81
C LYS A 612 9.09 -26.58 75.96
N LEU A 613 8.57 -25.38 75.83
CA LEU A 613 8.42 -24.38 76.84
C LEU A 613 7.16 -24.55 77.74
N LYS A 614 6.14 -25.21 77.28
CA LYS A 614 4.93 -25.54 78.04
C LYS A 614 4.90 -27.03 78.24
N GLN A 615 5.26 -27.52 79.44
CA GLN A 615 5.08 -28.89 79.91
C GLN A 615 3.56 -29.23 79.84
N ALA A 616 3.10 -29.81 78.74
CA ALA A 616 1.73 -30.27 78.62
C ALA A 616 1.60 -31.49 77.70
N GLU A 617 1.04 -32.51 78.32
CA GLU A 617 0.37 -33.75 77.89
C GLU A 617 0.68 -34.42 76.55
N LYS A 618 1.11 -35.67 76.69
CA LYS A 618 1.51 -36.60 75.61
C LYS A 618 0.43 -36.86 74.52
N GLU A 619 -0.83 -36.62 74.77
CA GLU A 619 -1.93 -36.93 73.86
C GLU A 619 -2.17 -35.88 72.82
N ALA A 620 -2.10 -34.59 73.11
CA ALA A 620 -2.24 -33.49 72.21
C ALA A 620 -1.14 -33.45 71.15
N THR A 621 0.08 -33.87 71.51
CA THR A 621 1.24 -33.92 70.60
C THR A 621 1.12 -35.05 69.57
N ARG A 622 0.40 -36.10 69.87
CA ARG A 622 0.22 -37.25 69.01
C ARG A 622 -0.87 -36.97 67.96
N GLN A 623 -1.93 -36.26 68.33
CA GLN A 623 -2.98 -35.80 67.40
C GLN A 623 -2.45 -34.76 66.42
N LEU A 624 -1.70 -33.78 66.86
CA LEU A 624 -1.11 -32.76 65.98
C LEU A 624 -0.06 -33.35 65.00
N ARG A 625 0.70 -34.36 65.36
CA ARG A 625 1.59 -35.09 64.46
C ARG A 625 0.84 -35.92 63.42
N SER A 626 -0.30 -36.47 63.75
CA SER A 626 -1.11 -37.22 62.76
C SER A 626 -1.80 -36.30 61.77
N GLU A 627 -2.33 -35.15 62.21
CA GLU A 627 -2.90 -34.13 61.34
C GLU A 627 -1.88 -33.50 60.39
N LEU A 628 -0.66 -33.28 60.85
CA LEU A 628 0.41 -32.74 60.03
C LEU A 628 0.90 -33.71 58.95
N ASN A 629 0.91 -35.03 59.26
CA ASN A 629 1.26 -36.03 58.27
C ASN A 629 0.15 -36.21 57.23
N ILE A 630 -1.13 -36.16 57.63
CA ILE A 630 -2.27 -36.21 56.70
C ILE A 630 -2.26 -34.97 55.78
N PHE A 631 -1.99 -33.80 56.31
CA PHE A 631 -1.88 -32.59 55.52
C PHE A 631 -0.69 -32.62 54.51
N LYS A 632 0.43 -33.20 54.91
CA LYS A 632 1.60 -33.38 54.08
C LYS A 632 1.36 -34.38 52.93
N GLU A 633 0.63 -35.42 53.13
CA GLU A 633 0.20 -36.39 52.12
C GLU A 633 -0.85 -35.77 51.20
N GLN A 634 -1.83 -35.01 51.70
CA GLN A 634 -2.83 -34.35 50.90
C GLN A 634 -2.26 -33.27 49.95
N VAL A 635 -1.26 -32.51 50.36
CA VAL A 635 -0.58 -31.49 49.50
C VAL A 635 0.31 -32.15 48.41
N GLN A 636 0.86 -33.33 48.69
CA GLN A 636 1.69 -34.04 47.67
C GLN A 636 0.84 -34.76 46.61
N ASP A 637 -0.38 -35.16 46.92
CA ASP A 637 -1.25 -35.90 45.97
C ASP A 637 -2.12 -34.99 45.11
N ILE A 638 -2.50 -33.80 45.59
CA ILE A 638 -3.34 -32.88 44.81
C ILE A 638 -2.62 -32.27 43.61
N ASP A 639 -1.32 -32.06 43.72
CA ASP A 639 -0.56 -31.37 42.67
C ASP A 639 -0.08 -32.29 41.52
N LYS A 640 0.08 -33.59 41.78
CA LYS A 640 0.52 -34.56 40.75
C LYS A 640 -0.60 -35.00 39.82
N GLN A 641 -1.81 -35.25 40.34
CA GLN A 641 -2.90 -35.80 39.54
C GLN A 641 -3.59 -34.78 38.65
N ALA A 642 -3.77 -33.53 39.09
CA ALA A 642 -4.48 -32.50 38.30
C ALA A 642 -3.65 -31.92 37.17
N GLN A 643 -2.31 -31.90 37.27
CA GLN A 643 -1.44 -31.39 36.22
C GLN A 643 -1.09 -32.46 35.18
N ASP A 644 -0.86 -33.69 35.59
CA ASP A 644 -0.54 -34.79 34.68
C ASP A 644 -1.73 -35.20 33.79
N GLU A 645 -2.98 -35.17 34.29
CA GLU A 645 -4.16 -35.41 33.48
C GLU A 645 -4.46 -34.33 32.43
N LYS A 646 -4.28 -33.04 32.76
CA LYS A 646 -4.46 -31.94 31.79
C LYS A 646 -3.38 -31.94 30.72
N ILE A 647 -2.15 -32.30 31.07
CA ILE A 647 -1.01 -32.37 30.16
C ILE A 647 -1.16 -33.62 29.26
N ALA A 648 -1.53 -34.78 29.84
CA ALA A 648 -1.77 -36.03 29.12
C ALA A 648 -2.90 -35.85 28.06
N ARG A 649 -4.03 -35.22 28.43
CA ARG A 649 -5.15 -34.96 27.51
C ARG A 649 -4.75 -34.00 26.35
N LYS A 650 -3.91 -32.98 26.60
CA LYS A 650 -3.42 -32.11 25.55
C LYS A 650 -2.41 -32.80 24.63
N ILE A 651 -1.51 -33.60 25.19
CA ILE A 651 -0.52 -34.36 24.41
C ILE A 651 -1.23 -35.40 23.53
N GLU A 652 -2.27 -36.05 24.05
CA GLU A 652 -3.07 -37.03 23.32
C GLU A 652 -3.90 -36.41 22.21
N GLN A 653 -4.46 -35.22 22.42
CA GLN A 653 -5.11 -34.44 21.34
C GLN A 653 -4.17 -34.01 20.24
N ILE A 654 -2.94 -33.63 20.59
CA ILE A 654 -1.90 -33.27 19.61
C ILE A 654 -1.40 -34.48 18.86
N LYS A 655 -1.21 -35.63 19.52
CA LYS A 655 -0.87 -36.92 18.88
C LYS A 655 -1.95 -37.40 17.93
N GLN A 656 -3.22 -37.35 18.33
CA GLN A 656 -4.36 -37.74 17.48
C GLN A 656 -4.51 -36.80 16.26
N ARG A 657 -4.22 -35.50 16.42
CA ARG A 657 -4.19 -34.56 15.26
C ARG A 657 -3.04 -34.87 14.33
N LYS A 658 -1.86 -35.20 14.86
CA LYS A 658 -0.68 -35.57 14.06
C LYS A 658 -0.88 -36.87 13.30
N GLU A 659 -1.46 -37.90 13.96
CA GLU A 659 -1.81 -39.19 13.33
C GLU A 659 -2.92 -39.06 12.27
N ARG A 660 -3.92 -38.18 12.47
CA ARG A 660 -4.93 -37.90 11.46
C ARG A 660 -4.30 -37.16 10.24
N HIS A 661 -3.35 -36.29 10.48
CA HIS A 661 -2.64 -35.58 9.40
C HIS A 661 -1.69 -36.52 8.63
N GLU A 662 -0.99 -37.43 9.32
CA GLU A 662 -0.15 -38.45 8.68
C GLU A 662 -0.97 -39.51 7.92
N LYS A 663 -2.11 -39.93 8.46
CA LYS A 663 -3.05 -40.78 7.73
C LYS A 663 -3.59 -40.09 6.48
N HIS A 664 -3.99 -38.85 6.58
CA HIS A 664 -4.45 -38.09 5.41
C HIS A 664 -3.35 -37.89 4.36
N LYS A 665 -2.09 -37.70 4.79
CA LYS A 665 -0.91 -37.58 3.91
C LYS A 665 -0.59 -38.92 3.23
N LYS A 666 -0.72 -40.07 3.95
CA LYS A 666 -0.56 -41.41 3.38
C LYS A 666 -1.71 -41.77 2.40
N GLU A 667 -2.94 -41.49 2.77
CA GLU A 667 -4.10 -41.71 1.88
C GLU A 667 -4.04 -40.85 0.62
N LYS A 668 -3.52 -39.63 0.71
CA LYS A 668 -3.32 -38.75 -0.44
C LYS A 668 -2.17 -39.25 -1.34
N GLY A 669 -1.04 -39.69 -0.76
CA GLY A 669 0.05 -40.31 -1.50
C GLY A 669 -0.34 -41.63 -2.18
N GLU A 670 -1.20 -42.43 -1.53
CA GLU A 670 -1.75 -43.67 -2.13
C GLU A 670 -2.75 -43.36 -3.27
N ARG A 671 -3.58 -42.32 -3.14
CA ARG A 671 -4.45 -41.85 -4.21
C ARG A 671 -3.66 -41.30 -5.42
N GLU A 672 -2.60 -40.53 -5.16
CA GLU A 672 -1.72 -40.01 -6.21
C GLU A 672 -0.89 -41.13 -6.87
N ASN A 673 -0.42 -42.15 -6.13
CA ASN A 673 0.25 -43.31 -6.67
C ASN A 673 -0.72 -44.24 -7.45
N LYS A 674 -1.97 -44.38 -6.99
CA LYS A 674 -3.00 -45.09 -7.75
C LYS A 674 -3.41 -44.35 -9.01
N ALA A 675 -3.46 -43.00 -8.99
CA ALA A 675 -3.71 -42.20 -10.17
C ALA A 675 -2.53 -42.23 -11.17
N ALA A 676 -1.29 -42.22 -10.68
CA ALA A 676 -0.09 -42.37 -11.50
C ALA A 676 0.06 -43.81 -12.06
N ALA A 677 -0.34 -44.83 -11.32
CA ALA A 677 -0.39 -46.22 -11.77
C ALA A 677 -1.49 -46.42 -12.82
N ALA A 678 -2.64 -45.77 -12.62
CA ALA A 678 -3.73 -45.78 -13.61
C ALA A 678 -3.32 -45.05 -14.91
N LEU A 679 -2.58 -43.95 -14.82
CA LEU A 679 -2.01 -43.24 -15.98
C LEU A 679 -0.92 -44.08 -16.71
N ARG A 680 -0.09 -44.85 -15.98
CA ARG A 680 0.90 -45.77 -16.58
C ARG A 680 0.22 -47.00 -17.16
N ALA A 681 -0.91 -47.47 -16.64
CA ALA A 681 -1.71 -48.55 -17.22
C ALA A 681 -2.40 -48.18 -18.55
N ILE A 682 -2.65 -46.87 -18.75
CA ILE A 682 -3.24 -46.37 -20.01
C ILE A 682 -2.20 -46.22 -21.13
N GLN A 683 -0.89 -46.32 -20.83
CA GLN A 683 0.20 -46.17 -21.82
C GLN A 683 0.78 -47.50 -22.35
N LYS A 684 0.20 -48.64 -21.98
CA LYS A 684 0.56 -49.88 -22.69
C LYS A 684 -0.24 -50.02 -23.99
N PRO A 685 0.36 -50.20 -25.15
CA PRO A 685 -0.35 -50.42 -26.39
C PRO A 685 -1.16 -51.73 -26.30
N ILE A 686 -2.46 -51.60 -26.24
CA ILE A 686 -3.38 -52.75 -26.40
C ILE A 686 -3.33 -53.12 -27.86
N ALA A 687 -2.78 -54.28 -28.16
CA ALA A 687 -2.93 -54.92 -29.45
C ALA A 687 -4.44 -55.13 -29.71
N THR A 688 -5.01 -54.34 -30.58
CA THR A 688 -6.39 -54.42 -31.01
C THR A 688 -6.55 -55.65 -31.94
N GLU A 689 -7.16 -56.70 -31.45
CA GLU A 689 -7.85 -57.66 -32.32
C GLU A 689 -8.88 -56.93 -33.15
N LYS A 690 -8.79 -57.03 -34.46
CA LYS A 690 -9.74 -56.46 -35.40
C LYS A 690 -11.07 -57.21 -35.27
N LYS A 691 -12.02 -56.72 -34.51
CA LYS A 691 -13.41 -57.20 -34.54
C LYS A 691 -14.00 -56.77 -35.87
N GLN A 692 -14.55 -57.73 -36.64
CA GLN A 692 -15.28 -57.39 -37.87
C GLN A 692 -16.57 -56.66 -37.50
N LEU A 693 -16.74 -55.49 -38.16
CA LEU A 693 -17.96 -54.66 -37.99
C LEU A 693 -19.15 -55.31 -38.65
N VAL A 694 -20.29 -55.34 -37.98
CA VAL A 694 -21.54 -55.93 -38.44
C VAL A 694 -22.64 -54.86 -38.57
N VAL A 695 -23.66 -55.11 -39.36
CA VAL A 695 -24.86 -54.26 -39.47
C VAL A 695 -25.50 -54.12 -38.10
N GLY A 696 -25.76 -52.92 -37.63
CA GLY A 696 -26.28 -52.58 -36.30
C GLY A 696 -25.24 -52.09 -35.31
N ASP A 697 -23.92 -52.20 -35.62
CA ASP A 697 -22.86 -51.75 -34.74
C ASP A 697 -22.80 -50.19 -34.71
N THR A 698 -22.55 -49.65 -33.49
CA THR A 698 -22.30 -48.21 -33.33
C THR A 698 -20.84 -47.92 -33.64
N VAL A 699 -20.64 -47.07 -34.64
CA VAL A 699 -19.31 -46.75 -35.17
C VAL A 699 -19.01 -45.26 -35.19
N ARG A 700 -17.73 -44.92 -35.08
CA ARG A 700 -17.24 -43.56 -35.24
C ARG A 700 -16.41 -43.47 -36.54
N ILE A 701 -16.56 -42.37 -37.23
CA ILE A 701 -15.76 -42.08 -38.43
C ILE A 701 -14.40 -41.55 -37.99
N LYS A 702 -13.27 -42.13 -38.43
CA LYS A 702 -11.92 -41.65 -38.13
C LYS A 702 -11.76 -40.17 -38.51
N GLY A 703 -11.43 -39.35 -37.57
CA GLY A 703 -11.27 -37.89 -37.76
C GLY A 703 -12.51 -37.05 -37.45
N LEU A 704 -13.66 -37.64 -37.09
CA LEU A 704 -14.87 -36.94 -36.68
C LEU A 704 -15.32 -37.39 -35.29
N SER A 705 -15.87 -36.49 -34.49
CA SER A 705 -16.41 -36.78 -33.15
C SER A 705 -17.82 -37.41 -33.18
N SER A 706 -18.47 -37.46 -34.33
CA SER A 706 -19.82 -37.98 -34.51
C SER A 706 -19.88 -39.50 -34.51
N VAL A 707 -20.88 -40.07 -33.83
CA VAL A 707 -21.13 -41.50 -33.70
C VAL A 707 -22.39 -41.82 -34.48
N GLY A 708 -22.35 -42.87 -35.28
CA GLY A 708 -23.49 -43.34 -36.07
C GLY A 708 -23.64 -44.85 -36.02
N THR A 709 -24.78 -45.38 -36.51
CA THR A 709 -25.06 -46.80 -36.58
C THR A 709 -24.95 -47.28 -38.02
N ILE A 710 -24.38 -48.50 -38.21
CA ILE A 710 -24.30 -49.12 -39.54
C ILE A 710 -25.67 -49.67 -39.93
N GLU A 711 -26.25 -49.13 -40.97
CA GLU A 711 -27.54 -49.56 -41.49
C GLU A 711 -27.40 -50.74 -42.50
N GLN A 712 -26.37 -50.67 -43.37
CA GLN A 712 -26.11 -51.68 -44.41
C GLN A 712 -24.63 -51.73 -44.78
N ILE A 713 -24.11 -52.94 -45.06
CA ILE A 713 -22.75 -53.14 -45.56
C ILE A 713 -22.84 -53.77 -46.96
N VAL A 714 -22.24 -53.13 -47.97
CA VAL A 714 -22.17 -53.62 -49.35
C VAL A 714 -20.69 -53.61 -49.77
N GLY A 715 -20.10 -54.82 -49.83
CA GLY A 715 -18.67 -55.01 -50.15
C GLY A 715 -17.79 -54.30 -49.11
N ASN A 716 -16.93 -53.37 -49.51
CA ASN A 716 -15.97 -52.66 -48.61
C ASN A 716 -16.49 -51.30 -48.11
N ASN A 717 -17.78 -50.95 -48.37
CA ASN A 717 -18.44 -49.74 -47.94
C ASN A 717 -19.62 -50.03 -47.03
N ALA A 718 -19.78 -49.22 -45.97
CA ALA A 718 -20.91 -49.26 -45.06
C ALA A 718 -21.74 -47.96 -45.21
N THR A 719 -23.06 -48.08 -45.15
CA THR A 719 -23.97 -46.96 -45.00
C THR A 719 -24.15 -46.72 -43.51
N VAL A 720 -23.69 -45.58 -42.98
CA VAL A 720 -23.74 -45.14 -41.56
C VAL A 720 -24.76 -44.02 -41.42
N VAL A 721 -25.65 -44.14 -40.49
CA VAL A 721 -26.65 -43.11 -40.12
C VAL A 721 -26.13 -42.36 -38.90
N VAL A 722 -25.91 -41.05 -39.08
CA VAL A 722 -25.49 -40.12 -38.06
C VAL A 722 -26.59 -39.07 -37.89
N GLY A 723 -27.40 -39.18 -36.85
CA GLY A 723 -28.60 -38.36 -36.70
C GLY A 723 -29.58 -38.67 -37.86
N ASP A 724 -30.05 -37.66 -38.61
CA ASP A 724 -30.95 -37.80 -39.74
C ASP A 724 -30.23 -37.93 -41.12
N VAL A 725 -28.89 -38.02 -41.12
CA VAL A 725 -28.08 -38.04 -42.35
C VAL A 725 -27.52 -39.44 -42.62
N ARG A 726 -27.80 -40.00 -43.78
CA ARG A 726 -27.24 -41.28 -44.29
C ARG A 726 -25.99 -41.02 -45.14
N THR A 727 -24.84 -41.54 -44.69
CA THR A 727 -23.55 -41.35 -45.36
C THR A 727 -22.90 -42.71 -45.71
N ARG A 728 -22.39 -42.83 -46.95
CA ARG A 728 -21.73 -44.05 -47.41
C ARG A 728 -20.20 -43.91 -47.22
N ILE A 729 -19.61 -44.76 -46.36
CA ILE A 729 -18.23 -44.65 -45.91
C ILE A 729 -17.54 -46.01 -46.00
N ASN A 730 -16.22 -46.00 -46.36
CA ASN A 730 -15.42 -47.18 -46.44
C ASN A 730 -15.14 -47.76 -45.05
N LEU A 731 -15.29 -49.11 -44.87
CA LEU A 731 -15.11 -49.80 -43.58
C LEU A 731 -13.76 -49.53 -42.91
N ASN A 732 -12.68 -49.23 -43.66
CA ASN A 732 -11.37 -48.90 -43.08
C ASN A 732 -11.33 -47.55 -42.40
N LYS A 733 -12.31 -46.67 -42.59
CA LYS A 733 -12.45 -45.34 -41.97
C LYS A 733 -13.43 -45.34 -40.79
N LEU A 734 -13.90 -46.53 -40.39
CA LEU A 734 -14.83 -46.71 -39.27
C LEU A 734 -14.10 -47.42 -38.11
N GLU A 735 -14.42 -46.99 -36.87
CA GLU A 735 -13.97 -47.62 -35.63
C GLU A 735 -15.19 -47.95 -34.76
N ALA A 736 -15.21 -49.14 -34.14
CA ALA A 736 -16.27 -49.50 -33.21
C ALA A 736 -16.32 -48.54 -32.03
N ALA A 737 -17.48 -47.92 -31.76
CA ALA A 737 -17.70 -47.06 -30.61
C ALA A 737 -18.60 -47.81 -29.59
N LYS A 738 -18.23 -47.77 -28.32
CA LYS A 738 -19.10 -48.30 -27.25
C LYS A 738 -20.30 -47.38 -27.11
N GLU A 739 -21.52 -48.00 -26.96
CA GLU A 739 -22.74 -47.26 -26.67
C GLU A 739 -22.54 -46.31 -25.49
N VAL A 740 -22.71 -45.00 -25.75
CA VAL A 740 -22.81 -44.01 -24.70
C VAL A 740 -24.25 -44.05 -24.22
N ALA A 741 -24.48 -44.56 -23.02
CA ALA A 741 -25.75 -44.48 -22.33
C ALA A 741 -26.29 -43.06 -22.38
N LYS A 742 -27.59 -42.91 -22.71
CA LYS A 742 -28.32 -41.63 -22.72
C LYS A 742 -28.08 -40.92 -21.41
N THR A 743 -27.34 -39.82 -21.44
CA THR A 743 -27.07 -38.95 -20.33
C THR A 743 -28.34 -38.30 -19.81
N THR A 744 -28.84 -38.81 -18.71
CA THR A 744 -29.71 -38.06 -17.82
C THR A 744 -29.06 -36.70 -17.47
N LYS A 745 -29.88 -35.68 -17.51
CA LYS A 745 -29.52 -34.30 -17.18
C LYS A 745 -28.61 -34.26 -15.93
N THR A 746 -27.35 -33.84 -16.08
CA THR A 746 -26.44 -33.57 -14.98
C THR A 746 -26.95 -32.34 -14.23
N VAL A 747 -27.50 -32.58 -13.04
CA VAL A 747 -27.80 -31.54 -12.06
C VAL A 747 -26.45 -31.03 -11.54
N TYR A 748 -26.07 -29.80 -11.94
CA TYR A 748 -24.95 -29.11 -11.34
C TYR A 748 -25.30 -28.81 -9.89
N ASN A 749 -24.51 -29.31 -8.95
CA ASN A 749 -24.60 -28.96 -7.54
C ASN A 749 -24.15 -27.49 -7.37
N ILE A 750 -25.09 -26.57 -7.45
CA ILE A 750 -24.93 -25.14 -7.16
C ILE A 750 -24.82 -25.01 -5.63
N SER A 751 -23.85 -24.25 -5.14
CA SER A 751 -23.66 -24.01 -3.71
C SER A 751 -24.93 -23.38 -3.08
N LYS A 752 -25.18 -23.65 -1.79
CA LYS A 752 -26.34 -23.11 -1.06
C LYS A 752 -26.42 -21.57 -1.15
N GLU A 753 -25.26 -20.89 -1.15
CA GLU A 753 -25.17 -19.44 -1.24
C GLU A 753 -25.58 -18.89 -2.61
N THR A 754 -25.21 -19.60 -3.69
CA THR A 754 -25.62 -19.24 -5.06
C THR A 754 -27.13 -19.47 -5.27
N ARG A 755 -27.68 -20.51 -4.64
CA ARG A 755 -29.12 -20.79 -4.67
C ARG A 755 -29.94 -19.71 -3.94
N GLN A 756 -29.48 -19.27 -2.77
CA GLN A 756 -30.11 -18.18 -2.02
C GLN A 756 -30.02 -16.83 -2.76
N ALA A 757 -28.91 -16.56 -3.44
CA ALA A 757 -28.74 -15.36 -4.25
C ALA A 757 -29.67 -15.34 -5.47
N ILE A 758 -29.87 -16.49 -6.11
CA ILE A 758 -30.83 -16.63 -7.24
C ILE A 758 -32.29 -16.52 -6.74
N GLU A 759 -32.62 -17.14 -5.60
CA GLU A 759 -33.97 -17.04 -5.00
C GLU A 759 -34.31 -15.61 -4.56
N SER A 760 -33.38 -14.86 -3.94
CA SER A 760 -33.60 -13.48 -3.56
C SER A 760 -33.76 -12.54 -4.79
N ARG A 761 -33.04 -12.79 -5.87
CA ARG A 761 -33.20 -12.07 -7.15
C ARG A 761 -34.54 -12.41 -7.80
N LYS A 762 -34.97 -13.67 -7.72
CA LYS A 762 -36.26 -14.13 -8.27
C LYS A 762 -37.46 -13.47 -7.57
N GLN A 763 -37.38 -13.24 -6.27
CA GLN A 763 -38.43 -12.55 -5.49
C GLN A 763 -38.52 -11.05 -5.79
N ASN A 764 -37.40 -10.40 -6.17
CA ASN A 764 -37.31 -8.97 -6.43
C ASN A 764 -37.35 -8.58 -7.91
N PHE A 765 -37.39 -9.54 -8.85
CA PHE A 765 -37.38 -9.29 -10.27
C PHE A 765 -38.74 -8.74 -10.73
N ARG A 766 -38.72 -7.55 -11.38
CA ARG A 766 -39.89 -6.94 -12.01
C ARG A 766 -39.99 -7.38 -13.46
N GLN A 767 -41.15 -7.82 -13.88
CA GLN A 767 -41.38 -8.29 -15.28
C GLN A 767 -41.45 -7.15 -16.31
N ASP A 768 -41.56 -5.91 -15.88
CA ASP A 768 -41.69 -4.73 -16.69
C ASP A 768 -40.47 -3.82 -16.57
N LEU A 769 -39.87 -3.46 -17.71
CA LEU A 769 -38.80 -2.48 -17.81
C LEU A 769 -39.29 -1.23 -18.54
N ASP A 770 -39.24 -0.06 -17.93
CA ASP A 770 -39.57 1.22 -18.54
C ASP A 770 -38.27 1.93 -19.01
N VAL A 771 -38.15 2.13 -20.33
CA VAL A 771 -37.04 2.83 -20.97
C VAL A 771 -37.50 4.10 -21.73
N ARG A 772 -38.71 4.56 -21.47
CA ARG A 772 -39.26 5.78 -22.10
C ARG A 772 -38.46 6.99 -21.67
N GLY A 773 -38.15 7.89 -22.59
CA GLY A 773 -37.42 9.13 -22.31
C GLY A 773 -35.88 8.97 -22.18
N LEU A 774 -35.35 7.75 -22.28
CA LEU A 774 -33.92 7.50 -22.31
C LEU A 774 -33.33 7.67 -23.70
N ARG A 775 -32.03 8.00 -23.78
CA ARG A 775 -31.28 7.98 -25.05
C ARG A 775 -31.08 6.55 -25.54
N GLY A 776 -30.95 6.38 -26.87
CA GLY A 776 -30.86 5.06 -27.50
C GLY A 776 -29.82 4.11 -26.83
N ASP A 777 -28.61 4.61 -26.56
CA ASP A 777 -27.53 3.83 -25.97
C ASP A 777 -27.81 3.45 -24.49
N GLU A 778 -28.39 4.36 -23.73
CA GLU A 778 -28.75 4.13 -22.31
C GLU A 778 -29.91 3.13 -22.20
N ALA A 779 -30.89 3.25 -23.11
CA ALA A 779 -32.03 2.35 -23.18
C ALA A 779 -31.56 0.93 -23.53
N LEU A 780 -30.68 0.80 -24.53
CA LEU A 780 -30.14 -0.48 -24.96
C LEU A 780 -29.34 -1.16 -23.84
N THR A 781 -28.47 -0.42 -23.11
CA THR A 781 -27.70 -0.95 -21.97
C THR A 781 -28.63 -1.48 -20.88
N LYS A 782 -29.70 -0.75 -20.52
CA LYS A 782 -30.69 -1.22 -19.54
C LYS A 782 -31.44 -2.45 -19.99
N VAL A 783 -31.80 -2.52 -21.27
CA VAL A 783 -32.46 -3.70 -21.85
C VAL A 783 -31.53 -4.90 -21.83
N MET A 784 -30.23 -4.73 -22.13
CA MET A 784 -29.23 -5.81 -22.04
C MET A 784 -29.19 -6.44 -20.65
N HIS A 785 -28.99 -5.63 -19.63
CA HIS A 785 -28.96 -6.11 -18.25
C HIS A 785 -30.28 -6.75 -17.81
N PHE A 786 -31.41 -6.20 -18.24
CA PHE A 786 -32.72 -6.73 -17.90
C PHE A 786 -32.99 -8.12 -18.52
N ILE A 787 -32.58 -8.31 -19.76
CA ILE A 787 -32.72 -9.60 -20.47
C ILE A 787 -31.77 -10.65 -19.86
N ASP A 788 -30.54 -10.27 -19.54
CA ASP A 788 -29.57 -11.13 -18.85
C ASP A 788 -30.10 -11.59 -17.49
N ASP A 789 -30.65 -10.67 -16.69
CA ASP A 789 -31.27 -10.98 -15.40
C ASP A 789 -32.51 -11.85 -15.57
N ALA A 790 -33.37 -11.59 -16.57
CA ALA A 790 -34.55 -12.39 -16.89
C ALA A 790 -34.18 -13.82 -17.25
N THR A 791 -33.15 -14.01 -18.07
CA THR A 791 -32.62 -15.31 -18.49
C THR A 791 -32.03 -16.08 -17.28
N LEU A 792 -31.28 -15.39 -16.41
CA LEU A 792 -30.65 -15.97 -15.23
C LEU A 792 -31.67 -16.40 -14.17
N VAL A 793 -32.77 -15.66 -14.04
CA VAL A 793 -33.90 -15.94 -13.14
C VAL A 793 -34.85 -17.00 -13.74
N GLY A 794 -34.76 -17.27 -15.06
CA GLY A 794 -35.61 -18.22 -15.75
C GLY A 794 -37.06 -17.72 -15.91
N MET A 795 -37.22 -16.42 -16.26
CA MET A 795 -38.55 -15.84 -16.47
C MET A 795 -39.07 -16.24 -17.85
N PRO A 796 -40.30 -16.75 -17.96
CA PRO A 796 -40.84 -17.18 -19.25
C PRO A 796 -41.25 -16.01 -20.17
N ARG A 797 -41.53 -14.83 -19.59
CA ARG A 797 -42.01 -13.65 -20.31
C ARG A 797 -41.64 -12.37 -19.57
N VAL A 798 -41.23 -11.33 -20.33
CA VAL A 798 -40.99 -9.97 -19.81
C VAL A 798 -41.51 -8.91 -20.79
N ARG A 799 -41.72 -7.68 -20.33
CA ARG A 799 -42.25 -6.56 -21.14
C ARG A 799 -41.30 -5.35 -21.06
N ILE A 800 -41.06 -4.73 -22.21
CA ILE A 800 -40.20 -3.55 -22.33
C ILE A 800 -41.02 -2.39 -22.84
N LEU A 801 -41.20 -1.33 -22.06
CA LEU A 801 -41.97 -0.15 -22.35
C LEU A 801 -41.03 0.89 -22.97
N HIS A 802 -41.10 1.11 -24.29
CA HIS A 802 -40.29 2.08 -25.03
C HIS A 802 -41.06 3.26 -25.59
N GLY A 803 -42.41 3.20 -25.52
CA GLY A 803 -43.29 4.25 -26.03
C GLY A 803 -43.52 4.19 -27.54
N THR A 804 -44.49 4.96 -28.02
CA THR A 804 -44.91 4.99 -29.41
C THR A 804 -44.26 6.09 -30.27
N GLY A 805 -43.32 6.89 -29.75
CA GLY A 805 -42.70 8.04 -30.42
C GLY A 805 -42.17 7.75 -31.85
N ASN A 806 -41.03 8.26 -32.26
CA ASN A 806 -40.50 8.07 -33.63
C ASN A 806 -40.08 6.62 -33.95
N GLY A 807 -40.35 5.65 -33.09
CA GLY A 807 -40.06 4.22 -33.29
C GLY A 807 -38.58 3.83 -33.18
N ILE A 808 -37.66 4.75 -32.92
CA ILE A 808 -36.21 4.53 -32.88
C ILE A 808 -35.84 3.53 -31.79
N LEU A 809 -36.34 3.71 -30.55
CA LEU A 809 -36.08 2.79 -29.44
C LEU A 809 -36.64 1.40 -29.72
N ARG A 810 -37.83 1.31 -30.25
CA ARG A 810 -38.46 0.03 -30.66
C ARG A 810 -37.60 -0.72 -31.69
N THR A 811 -37.07 -0.03 -32.70
CA THR A 811 -36.23 -0.63 -33.74
C THR A 811 -34.90 -1.13 -33.15
N LEU A 812 -34.21 -0.31 -32.33
CA LEU A 812 -32.95 -0.66 -31.70
C LEU A 812 -33.11 -1.86 -30.75
N ILE A 813 -34.14 -1.85 -29.89
CA ILE A 813 -34.42 -2.93 -28.96
C ILE A 813 -34.72 -4.24 -29.73
N ARG A 814 -35.51 -4.22 -30.77
CA ARG A 814 -35.84 -5.41 -31.58
C ARG A 814 -34.64 -5.94 -32.36
N GLN A 815 -33.77 -5.09 -32.87
CA GLN A 815 -32.50 -5.51 -33.46
C GLN A 815 -31.63 -6.25 -32.45
N TYR A 816 -31.54 -5.76 -31.23
CA TYR A 816 -30.80 -6.43 -30.17
C TYR A 816 -31.44 -7.77 -29.78
N LEU A 817 -32.76 -7.82 -29.55
CA LEU A 817 -33.46 -9.06 -29.15
C LEU A 817 -33.30 -10.19 -30.19
N ASN A 818 -33.19 -9.87 -31.47
CA ASN A 818 -32.89 -10.85 -32.53
C ASN A 818 -31.52 -11.52 -32.42
N THR A 819 -30.59 -10.93 -31.66
CA THR A 819 -29.23 -11.48 -31.52
C THR A 819 -29.10 -12.47 -30.36
N ILE A 820 -30.18 -12.64 -29.57
CA ILE A 820 -30.12 -13.43 -28.33
C ILE A 820 -30.75 -14.83 -28.57
N PRO A 821 -29.97 -15.92 -28.47
CA PRO A 821 -30.46 -17.28 -28.72
C PRO A 821 -31.51 -17.80 -27.73
N ALA A 822 -31.60 -17.19 -26.54
CA ALA A 822 -32.53 -17.60 -25.46
C ALA A 822 -33.95 -17.01 -25.65
N ILE A 823 -34.19 -16.19 -26.67
CA ILE A 823 -35.49 -15.57 -26.93
C ILE A 823 -36.22 -16.36 -28.02
N SER A 824 -37.38 -16.93 -27.65
CA SER A 824 -38.20 -17.69 -28.62
C SER A 824 -39.02 -16.77 -29.54
N SER A 825 -39.57 -15.69 -29.00
CA SER A 825 -40.32 -14.74 -29.79
C SER A 825 -40.43 -13.37 -29.12
N PHE A 826 -40.62 -12.30 -29.90
CA PHE A 826 -41.01 -11.01 -29.37
C PHE A 826 -42.08 -10.36 -30.29
N LYS A 827 -43.06 -9.68 -29.69
CA LYS A 827 -44.20 -9.06 -30.38
C LYS A 827 -44.67 -7.79 -29.67
N ASP A 828 -45.50 -7.02 -30.35
CA ASP A 828 -46.17 -5.88 -29.71
C ASP A 828 -47.20 -6.38 -28.66
N GLU A 829 -47.41 -5.63 -27.61
CA GLU A 829 -48.45 -5.90 -26.63
C GLU A 829 -49.85 -5.66 -27.25
N HIS A 830 -50.89 -6.25 -26.65
CA HIS A 830 -52.26 -6.03 -27.11
C HIS A 830 -52.63 -4.53 -27.04
N VAL A 831 -53.44 -4.06 -28.01
CA VAL A 831 -53.79 -2.64 -28.15
C VAL A 831 -54.40 -2.06 -26.88
N GLN A 832 -55.16 -2.83 -26.12
CA GLN A 832 -55.75 -2.43 -24.82
C GLN A 832 -54.75 -2.24 -23.68
N PHE A 833 -53.54 -2.82 -23.81
CA PHE A 833 -52.51 -2.81 -22.77
C PHE A 833 -51.26 -2.03 -23.15
N GLY A 834 -51.33 -1.20 -24.20
CA GLY A 834 -50.25 -0.32 -24.61
C GLY A 834 -49.75 -0.49 -26.01
N GLY A 835 -50.18 -1.54 -26.75
CA GLY A 835 -49.97 -1.75 -28.18
C GLY A 835 -48.51 -1.63 -28.61
N ALA A 836 -48.26 -0.92 -29.72
CA ALA A 836 -46.93 -0.76 -30.33
C ALA A 836 -45.91 0.03 -29.45
N GLY A 837 -46.28 0.50 -28.26
CA GLY A 837 -45.39 1.16 -27.31
C GLY A 837 -44.68 0.23 -26.36
N ILE A 838 -45.06 -1.06 -26.36
CA ILE A 838 -44.49 -2.12 -25.48
C ILE A 838 -44.12 -3.34 -26.33
N THR A 839 -42.90 -3.81 -26.15
CA THR A 839 -42.44 -5.10 -26.74
C THR A 839 -42.48 -6.18 -25.66
N VAL A 840 -43.25 -7.25 -25.91
CA VAL A 840 -43.33 -8.46 -25.11
C VAL A 840 -42.29 -9.44 -25.62
N VAL A 841 -41.47 -10.01 -24.72
CA VAL A 841 -40.40 -10.97 -25.06
C VAL A 841 -40.71 -12.28 -24.37
N ASP A 842 -40.77 -13.35 -25.13
CA ASP A 842 -40.96 -14.74 -24.68
C ASP A 842 -39.60 -15.46 -24.72
N PHE A 843 -39.24 -16.18 -23.67
CA PHE A 843 -38.02 -17.00 -23.59
C PHE A 843 -38.34 -18.48 -23.80
N ASP A 844 -37.34 -19.25 -24.25
CA ASP A 844 -37.44 -20.71 -24.46
C ASP A 844 -37.55 -21.49 -23.16
#